data_e0a0cdbd12844eec8be8fcdef81c5a3c
#
_entry.id   e0a0cdbd12844eec8be8fcdef81c5a3c
#
_cell.length_a   1.000
_cell.length_b   1.000
_cell.length_c   1.000
_cell.angle_alpha   90.00
_cell.angle_beta   90.00
_cell.angle_gamma   90.00
#
_symmetry.space_group_name_H-M   'P 1'
#
loop_
_entity.id
_entity.type
_entity.pdbx_description
1 polymer ?
#
loop_
_entity_poly.entity_id
_entity_poly.type
_entity_poly.pdbx_seq_one_letter_code
_entity_poly.pdbx_strand_id
1 'polypeptide(L)'
;MFSKKSSTSKPKFFNLHTLAPITVAVLAVYSSAASADYVLKDGVSLTGTDPTVDIYHTDKNLTLTNSSGAALDKVGVEALATADFTFASNGKDGLKDVSIQGFNGSGSLTITNTQGNALESNYEISGFERIKIHGNTYGLQASNKNHISAKNIFIQATEGSAVHFHAANNSTITIDNFNKLDVTSEKNDAIRFESSGNSELNINGTSGSIINIKSSTLAPIAFRDGKTSNLNIKGSIVNIEGYSKINMLMDSHLSITADQITFTNNNVNTFSSAIAGSLNSTISLNASKISTNDDLNIKYSTLHIGAHGKTTIIEMNDGSNFTANQISGGNIIFQFDELDINKINSPAFNKNGPYFSLYMPTNESPITADSVTITFNAEAIDALSDQQALDALSKAVDLKNLEKNEKSDLQIIGNGTTRILYTDENGGWTRVGASDITQQTIDLAAESLVAWRNETTTITDRLAALRGNTADYGAWVRWNGGAYKYDGRGMKNEFNTIEAGGDIKVSDHWLLGASFSYTEGEGTLDAGTADSDTYAGSFYALWTGQKGSFVDMVVKAGRLNTDFDLANHDGGGYDEGSIDRTGFILGIETGHRFALPANFFVEPQVQFIYSRLSSVDEVTAKRRVEIESSDSLIGRVGVMAGLNCPNDRGTVWVKASALRDFRGDVDGVSAMADGKAPFAFHEELDQNWAELALGADFKVSDNFYAFVDAQKSFGGDIELDWRANVGARFVW
;
A
#
# COMPACT_ATOMS: atom_id res chain seq x y z
N MET A 1 12.86 6.09 -53.50
CA MET A 1 12.44 7.30 -54.27
C MET A 1 12.10 8.38 -53.27
N PHE A 2 12.84 9.45 -53.43
CA PHE A 2 12.74 10.78 -52.78
C PHE A 2 12.97 10.92 -51.28
N SER A 3 14.24 11.13 -51.01
CA SER A 3 14.83 11.90 -49.94
C SER A 3 14.32 13.35 -49.90
N LYS A 4 14.02 13.88 -48.70
CA LYS A 4 14.06 15.30 -48.44
C LYS A 4 14.98 15.58 -47.25
N LYS A 5 16.17 16.07 -47.60
CA LYS A 5 17.10 16.75 -46.69
C LYS A 5 16.45 18.05 -46.22
N SER A 6 16.33 18.30 -44.93
CA SER A 6 16.20 19.63 -44.35
C SER A 6 17.55 20.04 -43.77
N SER A 7 18.09 21.10 -44.35
CA SER A 7 19.31 21.77 -43.92
C SER A 7 19.03 22.58 -42.66
N THR A 8 19.58 22.21 -41.52
CA THR A 8 19.73 23.10 -40.38
C THR A 8 21.08 23.79 -40.47
N SER A 9 21.06 25.08 -40.74
CA SER A 9 22.22 25.97 -40.67
C SER A 9 22.67 26.08 -39.21
N LYS A 10 23.85 25.56 -38.89
CA LYS A 10 24.53 25.86 -37.63
C LYS A 10 25.10 27.27 -37.68
N PRO A 11 24.98 28.08 -36.60
CA PRO A 11 25.72 29.33 -36.52
C PRO A 11 27.22 29.03 -36.42
N LYS A 12 28.03 29.76 -37.18
CA LYS A 12 29.45 29.71 -37.20
C LYS A 12 30.00 30.24 -35.88
N PHE A 13 30.64 29.40 -35.12
CA PHE A 13 31.50 29.82 -34.01
C PHE A 13 32.73 30.52 -34.54
N PHE A 14 33.02 31.73 -34.09
CA PHE A 14 34.30 32.39 -34.22
C PHE A 14 35.23 31.88 -33.11
N ASN A 15 36.26 31.16 -33.51
CA ASN A 15 37.38 30.84 -32.65
C ASN A 15 38.28 32.07 -32.46
N LEU A 16 38.31 32.65 -31.27
CA LEU A 16 39.35 33.61 -30.88
C LEU A 16 40.31 32.92 -29.90
N HIS A 17 41.29 32.19 -30.46
CA HIS A 17 42.52 31.91 -29.77
C HIS A 17 43.53 33.02 -30.13
N THR A 18 44.21 33.51 -29.10
CA THR A 18 45.32 34.46 -29.06
C THR A 18 44.97 35.95 -29.05
N LEU A 19 44.95 36.49 -27.81
CA LEU A 19 45.44 37.85 -27.57
C LEU A 19 46.07 37.96 -26.18
N ALA A 20 47.25 38.55 -26.18
CA ALA A 20 48.10 38.83 -25.03
C ALA A 20 47.44 39.77 -24.01
N PRO A 21 48.03 39.97 -22.81
CA PRO A 21 47.38 40.66 -21.71
C PRO A 21 47.16 42.14 -22.05
N ILE A 22 45.90 42.52 -22.14
CA ILE A 22 45.50 43.92 -22.29
C ILE A 22 45.11 44.44 -20.92
N THR A 23 45.72 45.52 -20.61
CA THR A 23 45.57 46.45 -19.52
C THR A 23 44.09 46.68 -19.09
N VAL A 24 43.84 46.63 -17.80
CA VAL A 24 42.57 46.92 -17.13
C VAL A 24 42.05 48.28 -17.61
N ALA A 25 40.95 48.30 -18.37
CA ALA A 25 40.14 49.48 -18.56
C ALA A 25 38.89 49.36 -17.67
N VAL A 26 38.80 50.21 -16.65
CA VAL A 26 37.61 50.40 -15.84
C VAL A 26 36.54 50.98 -16.76
N LEU A 27 35.54 50.21 -17.14
CA LEU A 27 34.34 50.73 -17.76
C LEU A 27 33.33 51.13 -16.70
N ALA A 28 33.22 52.42 -16.45
CA ALA A 28 32.11 52.96 -15.69
C ALA A 28 30.85 52.89 -16.57
N VAL A 29 29.91 52.01 -16.18
CA VAL A 29 28.56 52.03 -16.75
C VAL A 29 27.82 53.20 -16.10
N TYR A 30 27.57 54.25 -16.88
CA TYR A 30 26.74 55.37 -16.46
C TYR A 30 25.25 54.96 -16.52
N SER A 31 24.72 54.54 -15.42
CA SER A 31 23.34 54.77 -15.08
C SER A 31 23.31 55.85 -13.97
N SER A 32 22.40 56.76 -14.01
CA SER A 32 22.24 57.87 -13.08
C SER A 32 21.77 57.45 -11.68
N ALA A 33 22.44 56.48 -11.06
CA ALA A 33 22.31 56.08 -9.67
C ALA A 33 23.59 55.36 -9.23
N ALA A 34 24.25 55.86 -8.17
CA ALA A 34 25.41 55.40 -7.45
C ALA A 34 26.30 54.28 -8.08
N SER A 35 27.58 54.59 -8.37
CA SER A 35 28.54 53.64 -8.91
C SER A 35 28.73 52.44 -7.97
N ALA A 36 28.59 51.26 -8.50
CA ALA A 36 28.94 50.00 -7.84
C ALA A 36 30.44 49.72 -7.99
N ASP A 37 31.15 49.48 -6.90
CA ASP A 37 32.55 49.02 -6.95
C ASP A 37 32.58 47.50 -7.07
N TYR A 38 33.02 46.99 -8.22
CA TYR A 38 33.20 45.57 -8.46
C TYR A 38 34.64 45.16 -8.20
N VAL A 39 34.85 44.21 -7.29
CA VAL A 39 36.15 43.60 -7.06
C VAL A 39 36.16 42.23 -7.73
N LEU A 40 36.94 42.13 -8.82
CA LEU A 40 37.14 40.88 -9.57
C LEU A 40 38.37 40.16 -9.05
N LYS A 41 38.25 38.88 -8.70
CA LYS A 41 39.36 37.96 -8.49
C LYS A 41 39.63 37.21 -9.78
N ASP A 42 40.91 37.03 -10.12
CA ASP A 42 41.43 36.32 -11.31
C ASP A 42 41.25 37.02 -12.68
N GLY A 43 41.15 38.35 -12.68
CA GLY A 43 41.35 39.15 -13.90
C GLY A 43 40.22 39.13 -14.93
N VAL A 44 39.01 38.80 -14.49
CA VAL A 44 37.84 38.73 -15.35
C VAL A 44 37.07 40.05 -15.30
N SER A 45 36.75 40.66 -16.46
CA SER A 45 35.92 41.86 -16.63
C SER A 45 34.51 41.43 -17.11
N LEU A 46 33.46 41.90 -16.43
CA LEU A 46 32.10 41.85 -16.95
C LEU A 46 31.77 43.14 -17.71
N THR A 47 31.40 43.03 -18.99
CA THR A 47 30.99 44.19 -19.78
C THR A 47 29.55 43.96 -20.27
N GLY A 48 28.65 44.86 -19.91
CA GLY A 48 27.28 44.85 -20.44
C GLY A 48 26.70 46.28 -20.45
N THR A 49 26.34 46.74 -21.60
CA THR A 49 25.74 48.08 -21.83
C THR A 49 24.45 48.08 -22.57
N ASP A 50 23.80 46.93 -22.84
CA ASP A 50 22.59 46.83 -23.64
C ASP A 50 21.42 46.22 -22.81
N PRO A 51 20.15 46.53 -23.06
CA PRO A 51 18.97 45.98 -22.40
C PRO A 51 18.82 44.44 -22.53
N THR A 52 19.61 43.78 -23.36
CA THR A 52 19.75 42.35 -23.44
C THR A 52 20.88 41.88 -22.53
N VAL A 53 20.67 40.80 -21.73
CA VAL A 53 21.68 40.20 -20.90
C VAL A 53 22.85 39.70 -21.72
N ASP A 54 24.03 40.37 -21.64
CA ASP A 54 25.26 39.89 -22.30
C ASP A 54 25.77 38.69 -21.54
N ILE A 55 25.97 37.55 -22.22
CA ILE A 55 26.48 36.32 -21.58
C ILE A 55 28.01 36.32 -21.65
N TYR A 56 28.64 36.29 -20.47
CA TYR A 56 30.07 36.13 -20.31
C TYR A 56 30.46 34.65 -20.18
N HIS A 57 31.34 34.17 -21.04
CA HIS A 57 31.80 32.79 -21.05
C HIS A 57 33.16 32.65 -20.33
N THR A 58 33.26 31.73 -19.37
CA THR A 58 34.50 31.48 -18.64
C THR A 58 34.75 29.99 -18.35
N ASP A 59 36.00 29.59 -18.36
CA ASP A 59 36.52 28.28 -17.93
C ASP A 59 37.10 28.31 -16.50
N LYS A 60 37.00 29.47 -15.80
CA LYS A 60 37.61 29.72 -14.49
C LYS A 60 36.60 30.04 -13.42
N ASN A 61 37.01 29.86 -12.17
CA ASN A 61 36.24 30.32 -11.03
C ASN A 61 36.03 31.84 -11.09
N LEU A 62 34.82 32.28 -10.75
CA LEU A 62 34.42 33.66 -10.74
C LEU A 62 34.00 34.09 -9.33
N THR A 63 34.62 35.16 -8.83
CA THR A 63 34.14 35.81 -7.60
C THR A 63 33.81 37.26 -7.89
N LEU A 64 32.59 37.67 -7.63
CA LEU A 64 32.13 39.03 -7.75
C LEU A 64 31.64 39.55 -6.40
N THR A 65 32.22 40.64 -5.93
CA THR A 65 31.85 41.28 -4.68
C THR A 65 31.33 42.69 -4.95
N ASN A 66 30.11 42.97 -4.54
CA ASN A 66 29.50 44.30 -4.61
C ASN A 66 29.45 44.92 -3.18
N SER A 67 30.20 45.96 -2.95
CA SER A 67 30.27 46.70 -1.71
C SER A 67 29.50 48.07 -1.74
N SER A 68 28.97 48.45 -2.88
CA SER A 68 28.39 49.80 -3.09
C SER A 68 26.95 49.92 -2.61
N GLY A 69 26.31 48.85 -2.23
CA GLY A 69 24.90 48.86 -1.81
C GLY A 69 23.86 48.96 -2.94
N ALA A 70 24.29 49.04 -4.22
CA ALA A 70 23.42 48.99 -5.39
C ALA A 70 23.18 47.57 -5.86
N ALA A 71 22.08 47.33 -6.61
CA ALA A 71 21.83 46.04 -7.26
C ALA A 71 22.90 45.71 -8.32
N LEU A 72 23.24 44.45 -8.46
CA LEU A 72 23.87 43.92 -9.65
C LEU A 72 22.77 43.56 -10.66
N ASP A 73 22.72 44.30 -11.74
CA ASP A 73 21.65 44.18 -12.73
C ASP A 73 22.19 43.66 -14.06
N LYS A 74 21.40 42.81 -14.76
CA LYS A 74 21.70 42.28 -16.10
C LYS A 74 23.00 41.48 -16.19
N VAL A 75 23.22 40.55 -15.24
CA VAL A 75 24.41 39.72 -15.24
C VAL A 75 24.16 38.39 -15.97
N GLY A 76 24.91 38.17 -17.04
CA GLY A 76 24.93 36.88 -17.76
C GLY A 76 26.28 36.19 -17.63
N VAL A 77 26.32 34.93 -17.19
CA VAL A 77 27.56 34.13 -17.09
C VAL A 77 27.30 32.68 -17.48
N GLU A 78 28.16 32.13 -18.35
CA GLU A 78 28.14 30.72 -18.72
C GLU A 78 29.52 30.09 -18.44
N ALA A 79 29.53 28.97 -17.74
CA ALA A 79 30.74 28.17 -17.52
C ALA A 79 31.07 27.28 -18.74
N LEU A 80 32.29 27.37 -19.25
CA LEU A 80 32.80 26.51 -20.33
C LEU A 80 33.48 25.25 -19.80
N ALA A 81 33.79 25.19 -18.51
CA ALA A 81 34.33 24.06 -17.79
C ALA A 81 33.79 24.05 -16.35
N THR A 82 34.13 23.01 -15.57
CA THR A 82 33.80 22.96 -14.16
C THR A 82 34.37 24.16 -13.42
N ALA A 83 33.52 25.04 -12.90
CA ALA A 83 33.92 26.26 -12.23
C ALA A 83 33.00 26.59 -11.07
N ASP A 84 33.51 27.25 -10.04
CA ASP A 84 32.81 27.77 -8.90
C ASP A 84 32.57 29.27 -9.06
N PHE A 85 31.30 29.67 -8.95
CA PHE A 85 30.91 31.07 -9.02
C PHE A 85 30.43 31.58 -7.65
N THR A 86 30.95 32.74 -7.25
CA THR A 86 30.57 33.40 -5.99
C THR A 86 30.18 34.84 -6.25
N PHE A 87 28.93 35.19 -5.88
CA PHE A 87 28.44 36.55 -5.90
C PHE A 87 28.15 37.00 -4.45
N ALA A 88 28.78 38.02 -3.99
CA ALA A 88 28.62 38.57 -2.63
C ALA A 88 28.19 40.03 -2.70
N SER A 89 27.16 40.40 -1.95
CA SER A 89 26.65 41.77 -1.83
C SER A 89 26.43 42.15 -0.36
N ASN A 90 26.51 43.43 -0.06
CA ASN A 90 26.16 44.03 1.24
C ASN A 90 25.12 45.15 1.12
N GLY A 91 24.48 45.29 -0.04
CA GLY A 91 23.45 46.29 -0.31
C GLY A 91 22.04 45.85 0.04
N LYS A 92 21.08 46.77 -0.02
CA LYS A 92 19.67 46.47 0.18
C LYS A 92 19.08 45.62 -0.96
N ASP A 93 19.59 45.81 -2.18
CA ASP A 93 19.18 45.12 -3.38
C ASP A 93 20.13 43.98 -3.73
N GLY A 94 19.61 42.91 -4.32
CA GLY A 94 20.35 41.72 -4.74
C GLY A 94 20.71 41.73 -6.22
N LEU A 95 20.93 40.52 -6.75
CA LEU A 95 21.11 40.29 -8.19
C LEU A 95 19.75 40.42 -8.89
N LYS A 96 19.70 41.17 -9.99
CA LYS A 96 18.48 41.40 -10.81
C LYS A 96 18.73 41.00 -12.27
N ASP A 97 17.71 40.49 -12.91
CA ASP A 97 17.71 40.12 -14.35
C ASP A 97 18.98 39.34 -14.74
N VAL A 98 19.19 38.16 -14.11
CA VAL A 98 20.41 37.39 -14.26
C VAL A 98 20.21 36.08 -15.00
N SER A 99 21.21 35.70 -15.81
CA SER A 99 21.30 34.38 -16.45
C SER A 99 22.65 33.76 -16.10
N ILE A 100 22.65 32.68 -15.29
CA ILE A 100 23.87 32.04 -14.81
C ILE A 100 23.79 30.54 -15.11
N GLN A 101 24.73 30.07 -15.94
CA GLN A 101 24.76 28.67 -16.36
C GLN A 101 26.10 28.02 -15.96
N GLY A 102 26.01 26.92 -15.21
CA GLY A 102 27.12 26.03 -14.91
C GLY A 102 27.44 25.04 -16.05
N PHE A 103 28.50 24.31 -15.92
CA PHE A 103 28.97 23.35 -16.93
C PHE A 103 28.51 21.93 -16.61
N ASN A 104 27.57 21.41 -17.40
CA ASN A 104 27.10 20.00 -17.33
C ASN A 104 26.75 19.48 -15.94
N GLY A 105 26.19 20.30 -15.07
CA GLY A 105 25.80 19.90 -13.71
C GLY A 105 27.01 19.71 -12.77
N SER A 106 28.10 20.44 -13.00
CA SER A 106 29.33 20.43 -12.20
C SER A 106 29.69 21.83 -11.70
N GLY A 107 30.53 21.92 -10.66
CA GLY A 107 30.85 23.18 -10.01
C GLY A 107 29.76 23.68 -9.06
N SER A 108 30.01 24.84 -8.44
CA SER A 108 29.07 25.42 -7.47
C SER A 108 28.78 26.88 -7.76
N LEU A 109 27.55 27.31 -7.41
CA LEU A 109 27.16 28.71 -7.38
C LEU A 109 26.80 29.13 -5.96
N THR A 110 27.43 30.19 -5.48
CA THR A 110 27.12 30.80 -4.19
C THR A 110 26.71 32.26 -4.40
N ILE A 111 25.50 32.62 -3.95
CA ILE A 111 24.98 33.98 -3.98
C ILE A 111 24.67 34.39 -2.54
N THR A 112 25.28 35.46 -2.05
CA THR A 112 25.08 35.96 -0.69
C THR A 112 24.82 37.48 -0.67
N ASN A 113 23.84 37.91 0.13
CA ASN A 113 23.64 39.31 0.47
C ASN A 113 23.47 39.46 1.98
N THR A 114 24.36 40.21 2.62
CA THR A 114 24.43 40.35 4.07
C THR A 114 23.46 41.41 4.62
N GLN A 115 22.82 42.21 3.78
CA GLN A 115 21.91 43.28 4.24
C GLN A 115 20.52 43.23 3.57
N GLY A 116 20.42 42.71 2.36
CA GLY A 116 19.20 42.73 1.55
C GLY A 116 18.83 41.37 0.95
N ASN A 117 18.18 41.42 -0.20
CA ASN A 117 17.76 40.25 -0.95
C ASN A 117 18.93 39.64 -1.71
N ALA A 118 18.99 38.30 -1.86
CA ALA A 118 20.03 37.68 -2.66
C ALA A 118 19.70 37.72 -4.17
N LEU A 119 18.48 37.31 -4.56
CA LEU A 119 17.97 37.38 -5.92
C LEU A 119 16.66 38.14 -5.98
N GLU A 120 16.54 38.99 -6.99
CA GLU A 120 15.33 39.76 -7.30
C GLU A 120 15.06 39.73 -8.80
N SER A 121 13.77 39.99 -9.16
CA SER A 121 13.35 40.07 -10.56
C SER A 121 13.57 38.79 -11.38
N ASN A 122 13.93 38.89 -12.65
CA ASN A 122 14.05 37.74 -13.55
C ASN A 122 15.37 37.02 -13.32
N TYR A 123 15.36 35.73 -13.08
CA TYR A 123 16.56 34.94 -12.99
C TYR A 123 16.39 33.57 -13.65
N GLU A 124 17.43 33.17 -14.39
CA GLU A 124 17.58 31.85 -15.03
C GLU A 124 18.93 31.26 -14.58
N ILE A 125 18.89 30.22 -13.74
CA ILE A 125 20.09 29.64 -13.12
C ILE A 125 20.05 28.12 -13.28
N SER A 126 21.05 27.56 -13.96
CA SER A 126 21.08 26.11 -14.22
C SER A 126 22.52 25.57 -14.38
N GLY A 127 22.64 24.24 -14.47
CA GLY A 127 23.86 23.56 -14.87
C GLY A 127 24.93 23.37 -13.79
N PHE A 128 24.60 23.54 -12.49
CA PHE A 128 25.52 23.37 -11.37
C PHE A 128 25.28 22.05 -10.61
N GLU A 129 26.32 21.56 -9.95
CA GLU A 129 26.21 20.50 -8.93
C GLU A 129 25.50 21.02 -7.68
N ARG A 130 25.87 22.26 -7.27
CA ARG A 130 25.35 22.90 -6.06
C ARG A 130 25.06 24.37 -6.27
N ILE A 131 23.89 24.80 -5.82
CA ILE A 131 23.52 26.21 -5.73
C ILE A 131 23.22 26.55 -4.27
N LYS A 132 23.87 27.62 -3.76
CA LYS A 132 23.59 28.19 -2.44
C LYS A 132 23.22 29.66 -2.59
N ILE A 133 22.03 30.03 -2.12
CA ILE A 133 21.49 31.38 -2.16
C ILE A 133 21.16 31.80 -0.73
N HIS A 134 21.75 32.89 -0.26
CA HIS A 134 21.53 33.40 1.08
C HIS A 134 21.33 34.93 1.05
N GLY A 135 20.12 35.36 1.42
CA GLY A 135 19.81 36.78 1.64
C GLY A 135 19.61 37.10 3.12
N ASN A 136 19.92 38.31 3.53
CA ASN A 136 19.53 38.75 4.88
C ASN A 136 18.01 38.96 4.96
N THR A 137 17.44 39.67 3.97
CA THR A 137 15.98 39.93 3.93
C THR A 137 15.26 38.79 3.20
N TYR A 138 15.60 38.53 1.94
CA TYR A 138 15.00 37.41 1.19
C TYR A 138 16.09 36.63 0.45
N GLY A 139 15.94 35.31 0.37
CA GLY A 139 16.74 34.46 -0.53
C GLY A 139 16.32 34.71 -1.97
N LEU A 140 15.07 34.46 -2.29
CA LEU A 140 14.46 34.72 -3.59
C LEU A 140 13.27 35.68 -3.42
N GLN A 141 13.26 36.74 -4.21
CA GLN A 141 12.10 37.59 -4.38
C GLN A 141 11.54 37.42 -5.80
N ALA A 142 10.27 37.09 -5.90
CA ALA A 142 9.63 36.80 -7.18
C ALA A 142 9.18 38.06 -7.91
N SER A 143 9.49 38.11 -9.21
CA SER A 143 8.79 38.94 -10.19
C SER A 143 8.85 38.24 -11.56
N ASN A 144 7.78 38.24 -12.32
CA ASN A 144 7.70 37.59 -13.64
C ASN A 144 7.99 36.06 -13.60
N LYS A 145 8.84 35.57 -14.51
CA LYS A 145 9.20 34.14 -14.62
C LYS A 145 10.64 33.92 -14.18
N ASN A 146 10.84 32.98 -13.28
CA ASN A 146 12.12 32.68 -12.65
C ASN A 146 12.35 31.16 -12.65
N HIS A 147 13.59 30.75 -12.90
CA HIS A 147 13.94 29.34 -12.96
C HIS A 147 15.29 29.07 -12.29
N ILE A 148 15.32 27.98 -11.49
CA ILE A 148 16.54 27.47 -10.83
C ILE A 148 16.58 25.95 -10.99
N SER A 149 17.74 25.43 -11.49
CA SER A 149 17.94 24.00 -11.68
C SER A 149 19.37 23.60 -11.33
N ALA A 150 19.53 22.65 -10.39
CA ALA A 150 20.83 22.05 -10.02
C ALA A 150 20.61 20.77 -9.20
N LYS A 151 21.64 19.92 -9.03
CA LYS A 151 21.48 18.69 -8.24
C LYS A 151 21.22 18.94 -6.75
N ASN A 152 21.81 19.98 -6.18
CA ASN A 152 21.62 20.35 -4.77
C ASN A 152 21.39 21.86 -4.66
N ILE A 153 20.26 22.26 -4.08
CA ILE A 153 19.84 23.66 -3.99
C ILE A 153 19.58 24.02 -2.53
N PHE A 154 20.17 25.13 -2.08
CA PHE A 154 20.04 25.68 -0.73
C PHE A 154 19.60 27.13 -0.82
N ILE A 155 18.44 27.47 -0.32
CA ILE A 155 17.87 28.81 -0.32
C ILE A 155 17.61 29.22 1.14
N GLN A 156 18.25 30.28 1.57
CA GLN A 156 18.21 30.70 2.97
C GLN A 156 17.95 32.20 3.10
N ALA A 157 17.23 32.58 4.16
CA ALA A 157 17.12 33.96 4.62
C ALA A 157 17.31 34.06 6.13
N THR A 158 17.91 35.16 6.62
CA THR A 158 18.12 35.38 8.05
C THR A 158 16.97 36.14 8.71
N GLU A 159 16.62 37.34 8.24
CA GLU A 159 15.58 38.17 8.81
C GLU A 159 14.21 38.02 8.14
N GLY A 160 14.21 37.72 6.84
CA GLY A 160 12.99 37.58 6.05
C GLY A 160 12.74 36.16 5.56
N SER A 161 11.97 36.00 4.48
CA SER A 161 11.57 34.70 3.93
C SER A 161 12.60 34.19 2.93
N ALA A 162 12.85 32.88 2.93
CA ALA A 162 13.75 32.28 1.93
C ALA A 162 13.22 32.44 0.51
N VAL A 163 11.90 32.26 0.31
CA VAL A 163 11.19 32.54 -0.95
C VAL A 163 10.03 33.48 -0.69
N HIS A 164 10.02 34.64 -1.35
CA HIS A 164 9.04 35.68 -1.10
C HIS A 164 8.39 36.18 -2.41
N PHE A 165 7.06 36.12 -2.44
CA PHE A 165 6.22 36.75 -3.46
C PHE A 165 5.61 38.02 -2.88
N HIS A 166 6.18 39.19 -3.20
CA HIS A 166 5.69 40.48 -2.73
C HIS A 166 5.22 41.35 -3.88
N ALA A 167 3.97 41.75 -3.86
CA ALA A 167 3.33 42.55 -4.93
C ALA A 167 3.54 42.00 -6.34
N ALA A 168 3.77 40.71 -6.47
CA ALA A 168 4.16 40.01 -7.67
C ALA A 168 2.93 39.40 -8.34
N ASN A 169 2.20 40.18 -9.14
CA ASN A 169 1.05 39.65 -9.89
C ASN A 169 1.54 38.79 -11.05
N ASN A 170 0.96 37.58 -11.21
CA ASN A 170 1.25 36.63 -12.28
C ASN A 170 2.73 36.18 -12.34
N SER A 171 3.40 36.09 -11.20
CA SER A 171 4.79 35.65 -11.10
C SER A 171 4.89 34.16 -10.92
N THR A 172 5.89 33.54 -11.58
CA THR A 172 6.18 32.12 -11.45
C THR A 172 7.63 31.93 -11.07
N ILE A 173 7.89 31.10 -10.03
CA ILE A 173 9.22 30.53 -9.75
C ILE A 173 9.14 29.04 -10.01
N THR A 174 10.07 28.51 -10.80
CA THR A 174 10.25 27.07 -10.99
C THR A 174 11.61 26.65 -10.45
N ILE A 175 11.62 25.67 -9.58
CA ILE A 175 12.84 25.03 -9.04
C ILE A 175 12.76 23.55 -9.41
N ASP A 176 13.64 23.08 -10.24
CA ASP A 176 13.53 21.72 -10.78
C ASP A 176 14.87 20.96 -10.90
N ASN A 177 14.76 19.68 -11.30
CA ASN A 177 15.87 18.77 -11.61
C ASN A 177 16.90 18.61 -10.47
N PHE A 178 16.45 18.63 -9.22
CA PHE A 178 17.32 18.48 -8.06
C PHE A 178 17.13 17.12 -7.37
N ASN A 179 18.18 16.68 -6.66
CA ASN A 179 18.16 15.56 -5.72
C ASN A 179 17.90 16.04 -4.29
N LYS A 180 18.33 17.27 -3.98
CA LYS A 180 18.11 17.88 -2.68
C LYS A 180 17.79 19.36 -2.80
N LEU A 181 16.73 19.78 -2.10
CA LEU A 181 16.35 21.18 -1.93
C LEU A 181 16.15 21.48 -0.45
N ASP A 182 16.88 22.48 0.07
CA ASP A 182 16.68 23.04 1.41
C ASP A 182 16.24 24.50 1.28
N VAL A 183 15.05 24.84 1.79
CA VAL A 183 14.48 26.20 1.88
C VAL A 183 14.32 26.57 3.33
N THR A 184 15.13 27.50 3.83
CA THR A 184 15.21 27.79 5.28
C THR A 184 15.11 29.28 5.57
N SER A 185 14.26 29.63 6.55
CA SER A 185 14.25 30.97 7.17
C SER A 185 14.55 30.89 8.66
N GLU A 186 15.41 31.77 9.15
CA GLU A 186 15.77 31.83 10.58
C GLU A 186 14.73 32.58 11.41
N LYS A 187 14.21 33.70 10.90
CA LYS A 187 13.32 34.60 11.67
C LYS A 187 11.97 34.89 11.04
N ASN A 188 11.65 34.28 9.90
CA ASN A 188 10.39 34.52 9.18
C ASN A 188 9.81 33.25 8.59
N ASP A 189 8.74 33.38 7.80
CA ASP A 189 8.19 32.25 7.02
C ASP A 189 9.24 31.77 6.00
N ALA A 190 9.37 30.46 5.78
CA ALA A 190 10.34 29.99 4.80
C ALA A 190 9.86 30.31 3.36
N ILE A 191 8.58 30.06 3.06
CA ILE A 191 7.92 30.44 1.80
C ILE A 191 6.75 31.37 2.14
N ARG A 192 6.69 32.55 1.50
CA ARG A 192 5.67 33.54 1.77
C ARG A 192 5.07 34.14 0.51
N PHE A 193 3.76 34.07 0.39
CA PHE A 193 2.97 34.78 -0.60
C PHE A 193 2.31 35.99 0.07
N GLU A 194 2.62 37.20 -0.41
CA GLU A 194 2.11 38.45 0.14
C GLU A 194 1.75 39.44 -0.95
N SER A 195 0.48 39.79 -1.04
CA SER A 195 -0.06 40.70 -2.07
C SER A 195 0.24 40.24 -3.52
N SER A 196 0.26 38.94 -3.73
CA SER A 196 0.70 38.30 -4.98
C SER A 196 -0.47 37.64 -5.71
N GLY A 197 -1.22 38.38 -6.50
CA GLY A 197 -2.32 37.77 -7.29
C GLY A 197 -1.82 36.81 -8.37
N ASN A 198 -2.42 35.61 -8.46
CA ASN A 198 -2.12 34.57 -9.48
C ASN A 198 -0.64 34.16 -9.55
N SER A 199 0.04 34.10 -8.40
CA SER A 199 1.45 33.71 -8.35
C SER A 199 1.61 32.23 -8.10
N GLU A 200 2.69 31.66 -8.63
CA GLU A 200 2.91 30.22 -8.62
C GLU A 200 4.37 29.88 -8.27
N LEU A 201 4.55 28.95 -7.31
CA LEU A 201 5.82 28.30 -7.06
C LEU A 201 5.75 26.82 -7.38
N ASN A 202 6.54 26.40 -8.35
CA ASN A 202 6.67 24.99 -8.76
C ASN A 202 8.01 24.43 -8.32
N ILE A 203 7.97 23.41 -7.46
CA ILE A 203 9.14 22.67 -6.96
C ILE A 203 9.06 21.25 -7.48
N ASN A 204 9.96 20.86 -8.39
CA ASN A 204 9.93 19.58 -9.09
C ASN A 204 11.28 18.85 -8.91
N GLY A 205 11.37 18.01 -7.89
CA GLY A 205 12.54 17.15 -7.65
C GLY A 205 12.58 15.94 -8.59
N THR A 206 13.77 15.36 -8.74
CA THR A 206 13.98 14.08 -9.43
C THR A 206 13.47 12.91 -8.59
N SER A 207 13.43 11.71 -9.16
CA SER A 207 13.16 10.48 -8.39
C SER A 207 14.21 10.30 -7.30
N GLY A 208 13.77 10.01 -6.07
CA GLY A 208 14.62 9.93 -4.87
C GLY A 208 14.98 11.29 -4.25
N SER A 209 14.39 12.39 -4.71
CA SER A 209 14.68 13.73 -4.20
C SER A 209 14.17 13.96 -2.77
N ILE A 210 14.90 14.79 -2.02
CA ILE A 210 14.53 15.23 -0.68
C ILE A 210 14.31 16.73 -0.69
N ILE A 211 13.16 17.17 -0.20
CA ILE A 211 12.77 18.56 -0.08
C ILE A 211 12.57 18.89 1.39
N ASN A 212 13.31 19.85 1.90
CA ASN A 212 13.18 20.37 3.26
C ASN A 212 12.76 21.83 3.21
N ILE A 213 11.63 22.16 3.82
CA ILE A 213 11.14 23.53 3.98
C ILE A 213 11.06 23.82 5.46
N LYS A 214 11.87 24.76 5.96
CA LYS A 214 12.01 25.01 7.39
C LYS A 214 11.93 26.49 7.74
N SER A 215 11.11 26.79 8.73
CA SER A 215 11.14 28.06 9.46
C SER A 215 11.48 27.82 10.93
N SER A 216 12.46 28.55 11.46
CA SER A 216 12.89 28.39 12.86
C SER A 216 12.01 29.15 13.86
N THR A 217 11.19 30.12 13.42
CA THR A 217 10.41 30.99 14.31
C THR A 217 8.96 31.21 13.88
N LEU A 218 8.62 31.06 12.64
CA LEU A 218 7.28 31.31 12.10
C LEU A 218 6.76 30.11 11.28
N ALA A 219 5.88 30.37 10.31
CA ALA A 219 5.30 29.33 9.47
C ALA A 219 6.32 28.83 8.43
N PRO A 220 6.35 27.52 8.15
CA PRO A 220 7.14 27.03 7.02
C PRO A 220 6.60 27.54 5.68
N ILE A 221 5.29 27.70 5.56
CA ILE A 221 4.60 28.22 4.38
C ILE A 221 3.47 29.14 4.82
N ALA A 222 3.40 30.34 4.24
CA ALA A 222 2.37 31.32 4.56
C ALA A 222 1.79 31.97 3.28
N PHE A 223 0.47 31.83 3.10
CA PHE A 223 -0.31 32.61 2.16
C PHE A 223 -0.97 33.74 2.93
N ARG A 224 -0.55 34.99 2.70
CA ARG A 224 -0.96 36.14 3.51
C ARG A 224 -1.85 37.16 2.78
N ASP A 225 -2.23 36.84 1.55
CA ASP A 225 -3.17 37.64 0.76
C ASP A 225 -4.35 36.78 0.31
N GLY A 226 -5.54 37.35 0.29
CA GLY A 226 -6.75 36.67 -0.20
C GLY A 226 -6.84 36.64 -1.71
N LYS A 227 -5.78 36.22 -2.42
CA LYS A 227 -5.71 36.13 -3.86
C LYS A 227 -5.22 34.73 -4.27
N THR A 228 -5.54 34.30 -5.49
CA THR A 228 -5.14 33.00 -6.00
C THR A 228 -3.62 32.87 -6.06
N SER A 229 -3.06 32.07 -5.17
CA SER A 229 -1.65 31.73 -5.14
C SER A 229 -1.49 30.22 -5.06
N ASN A 230 -0.57 29.65 -5.86
CA ASN A 230 -0.39 28.23 -6.02
C ASN A 230 1.01 27.81 -5.56
N LEU A 231 1.10 26.79 -4.72
CA LEU A 231 2.33 26.09 -4.38
C LEU A 231 2.22 24.62 -4.77
N ASN A 232 3.02 24.22 -5.73
CA ASN A 232 3.10 22.85 -6.21
C ASN A 232 4.45 22.25 -5.87
N ILE A 233 4.45 21.18 -5.08
CA ILE A 233 5.67 20.46 -4.65
C ILE A 233 5.59 19.02 -5.13
N LYS A 234 6.63 18.58 -5.84
CA LYS A 234 6.80 17.19 -6.27
C LYS A 234 8.19 16.70 -5.93
N GLY A 235 8.26 15.61 -5.15
CA GLY A 235 9.50 14.97 -4.72
C GLY A 235 9.27 13.56 -4.22
N SER A 236 10.30 12.88 -3.73
CA SER A 236 10.14 11.58 -3.07
C SER A 236 9.92 11.73 -1.57
N ILE A 237 10.68 12.59 -0.91
CA ILE A 237 10.51 12.89 0.51
C ILE A 237 10.33 14.39 0.66
N VAL A 238 9.25 14.81 1.32
CA VAL A 238 8.95 16.22 1.60
C VAL A 238 8.82 16.42 3.10
N ASN A 239 9.75 17.17 3.68
CA ASN A 239 9.77 17.54 5.10
C ASN A 239 9.44 19.02 5.24
N ILE A 240 8.41 19.33 6.01
CA ILE A 240 7.95 20.69 6.28
C ILE A 240 8.00 20.92 7.78
N GLU A 241 8.92 21.78 8.22
CA GLU A 241 9.21 22.03 9.61
C GLU A 241 9.00 23.52 9.94
N GLY A 242 8.22 23.80 10.98
CA GLY A 242 7.94 25.16 11.39
C GLY A 242 7.75 25.33 12.88
N TYR A 243 7.67 26.59 13.32
CA TYR A 243 7.32 26.98 14.70
C TYR A 243 5.84 27.36 14.81
N SER A 244 5.17 27.53 13.69
CA SER A 244 3.73 27.74 13.58
C SER A 244 3.18 27.04 12.34
N LYS A 245 1.87 27.00 12.24
CA LYS A 245 1.12 26.30 11.17
C LYS A 245 1.41 26.84 9.76
N ILE A 246 1.27 26.00 8.76
CA ILE A 246 1.05 26.44 7.38
C ILE A 246 -0.25 27.24 7.36
N ASN A 247 -0.18 28.50 6.98
CA ASN A 247 -1.31 29.39 6.98
C ASN A 247 -1.86 29.55 5.55
N MET A 248 -3.04 28.98 5.31
CA MET A 248 -3.75 29.12 4.04
C MET A 248 -4.77 30.28 4.16
N LEU A 249 -4.73 31.24 3.24
CA LEU A 249 -5.78 32.24 3.10
C LEU A 249 -6.70 31.90 1.92
N MET A 250 -7.79 32.67 1.76
CA MET A 250 -8.79 32.45 0.71
C MET A 250 -8.17 32.28 -0.67
N ASP A 251 -8.75 31.39 -1.48
CA ASP A 251 -8.37 31.11 -2.87
C ASP A 251 -6.91 30.64 -3.07
N SER A 252 -6.25 30.16 -2.01
CA SER A 252 -4.90 29.59 -2.10
C SER A 252 -4.93 28.09 -2.39
N HIS A 253 -3.92 27.59 -3.12
CA HIS A 253 -3.79 26.19 -3.47
C HIS A 253 -2.42 25.63 -3.04
N LEU A 254 -2.45 24.57 -2.23
CA LEU A 254 -1.27 23.79 -1.85
C LEU A 254 -1.41 22.38 -2.40
N SER A 255 -0.47 21.97 -3.24
CA SER A 255 -0.41 20.62 -3.79
C SER A 255 0.95 20.01 -3.51
N ILE A 256 0.99 18.86 -2.82
CA ILE A 256 2.21 18.10 -2.52
C ILE A 256 2.02 16.69 -3.04
N THR A 257 2.93 16.26 -3.91
CA THR A 257 3.01 14.87 -4.42
C THR A 257 4.37 14.29 -4.05
N ALA A 258 4.37 13.24 -3.24
CA ALA A 258 5.59 12.60 -2.75
C ALA A 258 5.35 11.12 -2.41
N ASP A 259 6.42 10.36 -2.11
CA ASP A 259 6.27 9.04 -1.49
C ASP A 259 5.96 9.21 -0.01
N GLN A 260 6.64 10.19 0.65
CA GLN A 260 6.44 10.52 2.05
C GLN A 260 6.35 12.03 2.27
N ILE A 261 5.42 12.46 3.12
CA ILE A 261 5.27 13.84 3.58
C ILE A 261 5.36 13.87 5.11
N THR A 262 6.20 14.74 5.65
CA THR A 262 6.33 14.93 7.11
C THR A 262 6.07 16.38 7.47
N PHE A 263 5.14 16.61 8.38
CA PHE A 263 4.91 17.90 9.02
C PHE A 263 5.45 17.86 10.45
N THR A 264 6.33 18.79 10.79
CA THR A 264 6.91 18.92 12.13
C THR A 264 6.68 20.31 12.67
N ASN A 265 6.04 20.41 13.84
CA ASN A 265 5.92 21.64 14.58
C ASN A 265 6.87 21.61 15.80
N ASN A 266 7.71 22.63 15.90
CA ASN A 266 8.68 22.76 16.99
C ASN A 266 8.13 23.54 18.19
N ASN A 267 6.89 24.04 18.15
CA ASN A 267 6.27 24.79 19.22
C ASN A 267 5.35 23.92 20.08
N VAL A 268 5.92 23.23 21.05
CA VAL A 268 5.18 22.36 21.99
C VAL A 268 4.27 23.08 22.99
N ASN A 269 4.24 24.44 22.99
CA ASN A 269 3.54 25.20 24.00
C ASN A 269 2.26 25.91 23.54
N THR A 270 1.89 25.79 22.26
CA THR A 270 0.68 26.42 21.72
C THR A 270 -0.15 25.39 20.96
N PHE A 271 -1.48 25.47 21.12
CA PHE A 271 -2.43 24.75 20.27
C PHE A 271 -2.33 25.29 18.83
N SER A 272 -1.35 24.84 18.10
CA SER A 272 -1.15 25.17 16.69
C SER A 272 -1.55 23.97 15.85
N SER A 273 -1.90 24.19 14.61
CA SER A 273 -2.10 23.11 13.65
C SER A 273 -0.95 23.11 12.65
N ALA A 274 -0.54 21.93 12.17
CA ALA A 274 0.45 21.85 11.09
C ALA A 274 -0.07 22.59 9.83
N ILE A 275 -1.36 22.48 9.54
CA ILE A 275 -2.02 23.21 8.46
C ILE A 275 -3.32 23.84 8.98
N ALA A 276 -3.58 25.10 8.63
CA ALA A 276 -4.87 25.74 8.81
C ALA A 276 -5.43 26.23 7.48
N GLY A 277 -6.56 25.69 7.10
CA GLY A 277 -7.27 26.04 5.88
C GLY A 277 -8.16 27.30 6.03
N SER A 278 -8.57 27.87 4.89
CA SER A 278 -9.49 28.99 4.79
C SER A 278 -10.48 28.78 3.66
N LEU A 279 -11.53 29.62 3.59
CA LEU A 279 -12.57 29.54 2.55
C LEU A 279 -11.98 29.47 1.14
N ASN A 280 -12.53 28.60 0.31
CA ASN A 280 -12.14 28.36 -1.09
C ASN A 280 -10.67 27.94 -1.29
N SER A 281 -9.90 27.68 -0.23
CA SER A 281 -8.57 27.12 -0.40
C SER A 281 -8.63 25.62 -0.66
N THR A 282 -7.65 25.11 -1.41
CA THR A 282 -7.54 23.70 -1.74
C THR A 282 -6.20 23.16 -1.25
N ILE A 283 -6.25 22.03 -0.58
CA ILE A 283 -5.09 21.29 -0.10
C ILE A 283 -5.13 19.89 -0.70
N SER A 284 -4.12 19.55 -1.48
CA SER A 284 -3.96 18.23 -2.08
C SER A 284 -2.67 17.58 -1.59
N LEU A 285 -2.79 16.48 -0.87
CA LEU A 285 -1.68 15.70 -0.31
C LEU A 285 -1.70 14.30 -0.93
N ASN A 286 -0.86 14.07 -1.92
CA ASN A 286 -0.79 12.80 -2.62
C ASN A 286 0.52 12.07 -2.24
N ALA A 287 0.42 11.15 -1.29
CA ALA A 287 1.54 10.35 -0.81
C ALA A 287 1.07 8.96 -0.35
N SER A 288 1.99 8.01 -0.25
CA SER A 288 1.71 6.72 0.40
C SER A 288 1.71 6.87 1.93
N LYS A 289 2.50 7.81 2.46
CA LYS A 289 2.62 8.07 3.90
C LYS A 289 2.70 9.56 4.20
N ILE A 290 1.92 9.99 5.18
CA ILE A 290 1.94 11.35 5.75
C ILE A 290 2.12 11.21 7.26
N SER A 291 3.09 11.92 7.86
CA SER A 291 3.30 11.90 9.30
C SER A 291 3.21 13.33 9.84
N THR A 292 2.59 13.52 11.00
CA THR A 292 2.52 14.81 11.71
C THR A 292 2.64 14.61 13.22
N ASN A 293 3.30 15.56 13.88
CA ASN A 293 3.32 15.68 15.33
C ASN A 293 2.47 16.87 15.85
N ASP A 294 1.58 17.39 15.01
CA ASP A 294 0.71 18.51 15.36
C ASP A 294 -0.66 18.36 14.67
N ASP A 295 -1.66 19.07 15.15
CA ASP A 295 -3.01 19.02 14.63
C ASP A 295 -3.09 19.33 13.13
N LEU A 296 -3.91 18.58 12.41
CA LEU A 296 -4.35 18.90 11.06
C LEU A 296 -5.75 19.53 11.12
N ASN A 297 -5.81 20.86 11.17
CA ASN A 297 -7.07 21.61 11.30
C ASN A 297 -7.42 22.30 9.97
N ILE A 298 -8.11 21.57 9.09
CA ILE A 298 -8.41 21.98 7.72
C ILE A 298 -9.90 22.37 7.61
N LYS A 299 -10.32 23.26 8.50
CA LYS A 299 -11.66 23.84 8.42
C LYS A 299 -11.75 24.81 7.25
N TYR A 300 -12.89 24.79 6.55
CA TYR A 300 -13.23 25.73 5.45
C TYR A 300 -12.42 25.56 4.17
N SER A 301 -11.65 24.48 4.01
CA SER A 301 -10.90 24.16 2.78
C SER A 301 -11.37 22.84 2.20
N THR A 302 -11.17 22.67 0.90
CA THR A 302 -11.29 21.36 0.24
C THR A 302 -9.98 20.59 0.48
N LEU A 303 -10.09 19.39 1.07
CA LEU A 303 -8.98 18.50 1.31
C LEU A 303 -9.06 17.28 0.40
N HIS A 304 -7.99 17.04 -0.35
CA HIS A 304 -7.83 15.86 -1.17
C HIS A 304 -6.61 15.06 -0.71
N ILE A 305 -6.78 13.77 -0.40
CA ILE A 305 -5.74 12.89 0.12
C ILE A 305 -5.62 11.64 -0.75
N GLY A 306 -4.44 11.44 -1.33
CA GLY A 306 -4.14 10.28 -2.16
C GLY A 306 -4.90 10.26 -3.48
N ALA A 307 -4.57 9.32 -4.34
CA ALA A 307 -5.24 9.07 -5.60
C ALA A 307 -6.24 7.91 -5.46
N HIS A 308 -7.33 7.93 -6.24
CA HIS A 308 -8.29 6.84 -6.29
C HIS A 308 -7.60 5.46 -6.50
N GLY A 309 -8.04 4.46 -5.75
CA GLY A 309 -7.46 3.11 -5.78
C GLY A 309 -6.07 2.98 -5.15
N LYS A 310 -5.57 4.05 -4.49
CA LYS A 310 -4.30 4.03 -3.74
C LYS A 310 -4.55 4.26 -2.27
N THR A 311 -3.71 3.66 -1.43
CA THR A 311 -3.77 3.83 0.01
C THR A 311 -2.80 4.90 0.47
N THR A 312 -3.26 5.81 1.33
CA THR A 312 -2.47 6.81 2.03
C THR A 312 -2.63 6.61 3.54
N ILE A 313 -1.52 6.40 4.24
CA ILE A 313 -1.48 6.30 5.69
C ILE A 313 -1.13 7.67 6.26
N ILE A 314 -1.91 8.14 7.25
CA ILE A 314 -1.68 9.40 7.97
C ILE A 314 -1.39 9.08 9.43
N GLU A 315 -0.12 9.20 9.82
CA GLU A 315 0.32 9.04 11.21
C GLU A 315 0.11 10.35 11.98
N MET A 316 -0.77 10.29 12.98
CA MET A 316 -1.09 11.37 13.89
C MET A 316 -0.37 11.12 15.22
N ASN A 317 0.79 11.75 15.39
CA ASN A 317 1.69 11.51 16.53
C ASN A 317 1.51 12.57 17.62
N ASP A 318 2.02 12.28 18.83
CA ASP A 318 2.03 13.17 20.01
C ASP A 318 0.61 13.64 20.42
N GLY A 319 -0.40 12.78 20.25
CA GLY A 319 -1.79 13.07 20.60
C GLY A 319 -2.42 14.17 19.75
N SER A 320 -1.95 14.35 18.52
CA SER A 320 -2.47 15.31 17.54
C SER A 320 -3.91 14.99 17.11
N ASN A 321 -4.65 16.03 16.68
CA ASN A 321 -6.04 15.92 16.27
C ASN A 321 -6.19 16.22 14.78
N PHE A 322 -7.17 15.57 14.15
CA PHE A 322 -7.58 15.84 12.78
C PHE A 322 -8.95 16.50 12.74
N THR A 323 -9.07 17.59 12.02
CA THR A 323 -10.36 18.25 11.76
C THR A 323 -10.41 18.71 10.31
N ALA A 324 -11.45 18.31 9.58
CA ALA A 324 -11.71 18.78 8.22
C ALA A 324 -13.21 19.00 7.98
N ASN A 325 -13.56 19.75 6.94
CA ASN A 325 -14.94 19.84 6.48
C ASN A 325 -15.29 18.68 5.55
N GLN A 326 -14.40 18.42 4.62
CA GLN A 326 -14.59 17.42 3.56
C GLN A 326 -13.27 16.71 3.29
N ILE A 327 -13.35 15.41 3.07
CA ILE A 327 -12.24 14.56 2.67
C ILE A 327 -12.58 13.89 1.34
N SER A 328 -11.68 14.01 0.36
CA SER A 328 -11.78 13.33 -0.93
C SER A 328 -10.48 12.59 -1.24
N GLY A 329 -10.50 11.64 -2.15
CA GLY A 329 -9.30 10.94 -2.61
C GLY A 329 -9.40 9.42 -2.62
N GLY A 330 -8.28 8.74 -2.31
CA GLY A 330 -8.18 7.29 -2.30
C GLY A 330 -8.62 6.63 -1.00
N ASN A 331 -8.00 5.48 -0.67
CA ASN A 331 -8.18 4.82 0.62
C ASN A 331 -7.32 5.52 1.66
N ILE A 332 -7.92 6.07 2.70
CA ILE A 332 -7.24 6.90 3.70
C ILE A 332 -7.29 6.20 5.06
N ILE A 333 -6.12 6.00 5.67
CA ILE A 333 -6.00 5.37 6.99
C ILE A 333 -5.38 6.40 7.94
N PHE A 334 -6.14 6.87 8.92
CA PHE A 334 -5.64 7.67 10.02
C PHE A 334 -5.17 6.77 11.15
N GLN A 335 -3.90 6.91 11.55
CA GLN A 335 -3.30 6.18 12.65
C GLN A 335 -2.96 7.16 13.78
N PHE A 336 -3.72 7.10 14.86
CA PHE A 336 -3.46 7.88 16.08
C PHE A 336 -2.59 7.04 17.03
N ASP A 337 -1.45 7.58 17.41
CA ASP A 337 -0.48 6.92 18.30
C ASP A 337 -0.97 6.78 19.75
N GLU A 338 -1.98 7.57 20.14
CA GLU A 338 -2.51 7.60 21.49
C GLU A 338 -4.05 7.64 21.51
N LEU A 339 -4.65 6.81 22.35
CA LEU A 339 -6.02 6.97 22.83
C LEU A 339 -6.01 7.04 24.36
N ASP A 340 -5.84 8.24 24.92
CA ASP A 340 -5.81 8.44 26.35
C ASP A 340 -7.23 8.51 26.94
N ILE A 341 -7.65 7.40 27.55
CA ILE A 341 -8.99 7.28 28.19
C ILE A 341 -9.17 8.29 29.34
N ASN A 342 -8.12 8.62 30.08
CA ASN A 342 -8.18 9.62 31.15
C ASN A 342 -8.35 11.02 30.56
N LYS A 343 -7.65 11.32 29.47
CA LYS A 343 -7.79 12.58 28.72
C LYS A 343 -9.20 12.72 28.15
N ILE A 344 -9.75 11.68 27.51
CA ILE A 344 -11.11 11.67 26.95
C ILE A 344 -12.18 11.96 28.01
N ASN A 345 -12.04 11.43 29.21
CA ASN A 345 -12.98 11.64 30.30
C ASN A 345 -12.72 12.92 31.11
N SER A 346 -11.70 13.70 30.79
CA SER A 346 -11.38 14.95 31.48
C SER A 346 -12.17 16.13 30.89
N PRO A 347 -12.50 17.18 31.73
CA PRO A 347 -13.09 18.40 31.21
C PRO A 347 -12.21 19.15 30.20
N ALA A 348 -10.90 18.89 30.22
CA ALA A 348 -9.94 19.48 29.28
C ALA A 348 -10.09 18.95 27.87
N PHE A 349 -10.49 17.67 27.68
CA PHE A 349 -10.73 17.08 26.39
C PHE A 349 -11.84 17.80 25.63
N ASN A 350 -12.90 18.20 26.31
CA ASN A 350 -14.01 18.97 25.71
C ASN A 350 -13.57 20.35 25.18
N LYS A 351 -12.39 20.88 25.61
CA LYS A 351 -11.83 22.13 25.09
C LYS A 351 -10.92 21.93 23.90
N ASN A 352 -10.24 20.78 23.80
CA ASN A 352 -9.27 20.47 22.76
C ASN A 352 -9.93 19.79 21.56
N GLY A 353 -11.14 19.28 21.74
CA GLY A 353 -11.90 18.56 20.71
C GLY A 353 -11.52 17.08 20.59
N PRO A 354 -12.25 16.34 19.77
CA PRO A 354 -11.99 14.94 19.51
C PRO A 354 -10.72 14.75 18.67
N TYR A 355 -10.15 13.54 18.74
CA TYR A 355 -8.98 13.18 17.90
C TYR A 355 -9.30 13.29 16.41
N PHE A 356 -10.47 12.84 16.00
CA PHE A 356 -10.95 12.96 14.63
C PHE A 356 -12.30 13.66 14.58
N SER A 357 -12.44 14.67 13.73
CA SER A 357 -13.69 15.41 13.55
C SER A 357 -13.91 15.80 12.10
N LEU A 358 -15.11 15.53 11.61
CA LEU A 358 -15.61 16.08 10.35
C LEU A 358 -16.70 17.11 10.66
N TYR A 359 -16.44 18.34 10.25
CA TYR A 359 -17.28 19.50 10.53
C TYR A 359 -17.95 19.98 9.23
N MET A 360 -19.25 19.64 9.09
CA MET A 360 -20.02 20.02 7.90
C MET A 360 -20.50 21.48 7.93
N PRO A 361 -20.29 22.24 6.87
CA PRO A 361 -21.19 23.31 6.51
C PRO A 361 -22.10 22.86 5.38
N THR A 362 -23.35 22.50 5.66
CA THR A 362 -24.49 22.45 4.72
C THR A 362 -24.36 21.68 3.40
N ASN A 363 -25.15 20.61 3.24
CA ASN A 363 -25.66 20.01 1.98
C ASN A 363 -24.72 19.28 1.02
N GLU A 364 -23.46 19.03 1.34
CA GLU A 364 -22.55 18.22 0.51
C GLU A 364 -22.03 17.02 1.30
N SER A 365 -21.75 15.91 0.61
CA SER A 365 -21.11 14.73 1.23
C SER A 365 -19.73 15.09 1.78
N PRO A 366 -19.45 14.87 3.09
CA PRO A 366 -18.16 15.22 3.68
C PRO A 366 -17.08 14.22 3.32
N ILE A 367 -17.44 13.02 2.89
CA ILE A 367 -16.52 11.96 2.50
C ILE A 367 -16.83 11.54 1.07
N THR A 368 -15.93 11.90 0.15
CA THR A 368 -15.91 11.45 -1.24
C THR A 368 -14.62 10.69 -1.56
N ALA A 369 -13.92 10.22 -0.51
CA ALA A 369 -12.80 9.29 -0.62
C ALA A 369 -13.30 7.86 -0.88
N ASP A 370 -12.43 7.00 -1.44
CA ASP A 370 -12.77 5.59 -1.67
C ASP A 370 -13.08 4.87 -0.35
N SER A 371 -12.30 5.15 0.70
CA SER A 371 -12.57 4.73 2.07
C SER A 371 -11.86 5.62 3.09
N VAL A 372 -12.38 5.69 4.32
CA VAL A 372 -11.72 6.33 5.45
C VAL A 372 -11.72 5.35 6.63
N THR A 373 -10.51 5.04 7.11
CA THR A 373 -10.30 4.16 8.25
C THR A 373 -9.61 4.95 9.36
N ILE A 374 -10.03 4.78 10.60
CA ILE A 374 -9.42 5.42 11.76
C ILE A 374 -8.94 4.33 12.70
N THR A 375 -7.65 4.35 13.03
CA THR A 375 -7.03 3.42 13.96
C THR A 375 -6.49 4.15 15.18
N PHE A 376 -6.59 3.51 16.33
CA PHE A 376 -6.01 3.97 17.58
C PHE A 376 -5.09 2.91 18.17
N ASN A 377 -4.11 3.31 18.97
CA ASN A 377 -3.32 2.35 19.73
C ASN A 377 -4.21 1.54 20.69
N ALA A 378 -4.21 0.23 20.51
CA ALA A 378 -5.21 -0.69 21.02
C ALA A 378 -5.09 -1.01 22.51
N GLU A 379 -3.93 -0.89 23.13
CA GLU A 379 -3.75 -1.26 24.54
C GLU A 379 -4.79 -0.59 25.46
N ALA A 380 -5.21 0.61 25.10
CA ALA A 380 -6.20 1.36 25.87
C ALA A 380 -7.63 0.88 25.63
N ILE A 381 -7.97 0.38 24.42
CA ILE A 381 -9.32 -0.07 24.05
C ILE A 381 -9.55 -1.49 24.53
N ASP A 382 -8.59 -2.38 24.37
CA ASP A 382 -8.73 -3.81 24.63
C ASP A 382 -8.86 -4.13 26.12
N ALA A 383 -8.41 -3.22 26.99
CA ALA A 383 -8.68 -3.32 28.42
C ALA A 383 -10.11 -2.95 28.84
N LEU A 384 -10.93 -2.41 27.91
CA LEU A 384 -12.28 -1.94 28.19
C LEU A 384 -13.32 -3.01 27.84
N SER A 385 -14.49 -2.96 28.50
CA SER A 385 -15.66 -3.65 28.01
C SER A 385 -16.16 -3.01 26.70
N ASP A 386 -16.96 -3.75 25.92
CA ASP A 386 -17.49 -3.27 24.65
C ASP A 386 -18.21 -1.92 24.79
N GLN A 387 -19.02 -1.76 25.82
CA GLN A 387 -19.73 -0.50 26.06
C GLN A 387 -18.77 0.65 26.40
N GLN A 388 -17.72 0.37 27.19
CA GLN A 388 -16.72 1.39 27.53
C GLN A 388 -15.88 1.78 26.31
N ALA A 389 -15.54 0.82 25.43
CA ALA A 389 -14.85 1.08 24.18
C ALA A 389 -15.70 1.94 23.24
N LEU A 390 -16.99 1.63 23.09
CA LEU A 390 -17.95 2.43 22.31
C LEU A 390 -18.08 3.86 22.86
N ASP A 391 -18.21 4.02 24.17
CA ASP A 391 -18.32 5.32 24.81
C ASP A 391 -17.03 6.17 24.64
N ALA A 392 -15.86 5.53 24.74
CA ALA A 392 -14.58 6.20 24.53
C ALA A 392 -14.41 6.66 23.08
N LEU A 393 -14.67 5.77 22.11
CA LEU A 393 -14.53 6.06 20.70
C LEU A 393 -15.57 7.07 20.20
N SER A 394 -16.79 7.03 20.71
CA SER A 394 -17.82 8.04 20.38
C SER A 394 -17.45 9.47 20.85
N LYS A 395 -16.59 9.59 21.86
CA LYS A 395 -16.03 10.86 22.27
C LYS A 395 -14.76 11.23 21.50
N ALA A 396 -13.93 10.23 21.16
CA ALA A 396 -12.70 10.43 20.42
C ALA A 396 -12.93 10.83 18.96
N VAL A 397 -14.06 10.42 18.39
CA VAL A 397 -14.41 10.64 16.98
C VAL A 397 -15.76 11.37 16.93
N ASP A 398 -15.76 12.63 16.49
CA ASP A 398 -16.97 13.44 16.36
C ASP A 398 -17.52 13.42 14.93
N LEU A 399 -18.59 12.67 14.75
CA LEU A 399 -19.30 12.51 13.49
C LEU A 399 -20.76 12.98 13.57
N LYS A 400 -21.08 13.87 14.52
CA LYS A 400 -22.47 14.28 14.82
C LYS A 400 -23.24 14.86 13.64
N ASN A 401 -22.51 15.44 12.68
CA ASN A 401 -23.12 16.15 11.55
C ASN A 401 -23.12 15.31 10.26
N LEU A 402 -22.76 14.02 10.30
CA LEU A 402 -22.79 13.16 9.12
C LEU A 402 -24.19 12.61 8.86
N GLU A 403 -24.63 12.60 7.59
CA GLU A 403 -25.87 11.97 7.17
C GLU A 403 -25.74 10.43 7.19
N LYS A 404 -26.88 9.71 7.24
CA LYS A 404 -26.94 8.26 7.40
C LYS A 404 -26.08 7.44 6.42
N ASN A 405 -26.07 7.86 5.15
CA ASN A 405 -25.40 7.09 4.08
C ASN A 405 -23.87 7.28 4.07
N GLU A 406 -23.35 8.30 4.72
CA GLU A 406 -21.93 8.67 4.70
C GLU A 406 -21.14 8.02 5.84
N LYS A 407 -21.84 7.52 6.85
CA LYS A 407 -21.23 6.84 7.99
C LYS A 407 -20.92 5.37 7.73
N SER A 408 -21.55 4.75 6.73
CA SER A 408 -21.38 3.33 6.42
C SER A 408 -19.98 2.96 5.94
N ASP A 409 -19.27 3.92 5.35
CA ASP A 409 -17.92 3.69 4.81
C ASP A 409 -16.79 4.03 5.82
N LEU A 410 -17.16 4.45 7.03
CA LEU A 410 -16.22 4.79 8.07
C LEU A 410 -16.03 3.62 9.04
N GLN A 411 -14.76 3.22 9.19
CA GLN A 411 -14.35 2.16 10.12
C GLN A 411 -13.42 2.75 11.19
N ILE A 412 -13.59 2.30 12.44
CA ILE A 412 -12.65 2.57 13.52
C ILE A 412 -12.08 1.24 13.98
N ILE A 413 -10.78 1.10 13.89
CA ILE A 413 -10.06 -0.10 14.22
C ILE A 413 -9.17 0.20 15.42
N GLY A 414 -9.30 -0.59 16.48
CA GLY A 414 -8.32 -0.61 17.56
C GLY A 414 -7.01 -1.25 17.07
N ASN A 415 -5.88 -0.70 17.44
CA ASN A 415 -4.56 -1.11 16.92
C ASN A 415 -4.14 -2.54 17.31
N GLY A 416 -4.87 -3.22 18.15
CA GLY A 416 -4.56 -4.60 18.52
C GLY A 416 -5.12 -5.65 17.60
N THR A 417 -5.70 -5.23 16.48
CA THR A 417 -6.18 -6.22 15.54
C THR A 417 -7.49 -6.92 15.89
N THR A 418 -8.07 -6.58 17.01
CA THR A 418 -9.11 -7.41 17.60
C THR A 418 -10.52 -6.82 17.55
N ARG A 419 -10.67 -5.53 17.22
CA ARG A 419 -12.00 -4.91 17.20
C ARG A 419 -12.17 -3.88 16.10
N ILE A 420 -13.19 -4.06 15.30
CA ILE A 420 -13.70 -3.07 14.35
C ILE A 420 -15.00 -2.53 14.88
N LEU A 421 -15.16 -1.21 14.85
CA LEU A 421 -16.38 -0.52 15.20
C LEU A 421 -16.98 0.08 13.93
N TYR A 422 -18.19 -0.35 13.58
CA TYR A 422 -18.91 0.20 12.44
C TYR A 422 -20.04 1.14 12.93
N THR A 423 -20.36 2.13 12.12
CA THR A 423 -21.59 2.88 12.26
C THR A 423 -22.74 2.06 11.68
N ASP A 424 -23.87 2.00 12.40
CA ASP A 424 -25.07 1.38 11.86
C ASP A 424 -25.83 2.33 10.89
N GLU A 425 -26.82 1.78 10.21
CA GLU A 425 -27.70 2.53 9.32
C GLU A 425 -28.46 3.68 10.03
N ASN A 426 -28.51 3.69 11.35
CA ASN A 426 -29.15 4.72 12.18
C ASN A 426 -28.20 5.81 12.66
N GLY A 427 -26.90 5.69 12.30
CA GLY A 427 -25.88 6.66 12.65
C GLY A 427 -25.32 6.54 14.05
N GLY A 428 -25.42 5.38 14.68
CA GLY A 428 -24.80 5.01 15.95
C GLY A 428 -23.64 4.04 15.76
N TRP A 429 -22.76 3.93 16.74
CA TRP A 429 -21.74 2.90 16.81
C TRP A 429 -22.39 1.63 17.37
N THR A 430 -22.56 0.59 16.59
CA THR A 430 -23.40 -0.54 16.99
C THR A 430 -22.74 -1.89 16.93
N ARG A 431 -21.58 -2.01 16.28
CA ARG A 431 -20.96 -3.33 16.12
C ARG A 431 -19.50 -3.30 16.52
N VAL A 432 -19.15 -4.19 17.46
CA VAL A 432 -17.78 -4.58 17.73
C VAL A 432 -17.57 -5.94 17.05
N GLY A 433 -16.65 -6.00 16.13
CA GLY A 433 -16.34 -7.21 15.36
C GLY A 433 -14.83 -7.47 15.29
N ALA A 434 -14.47 -8.49 14.55
CA ALA A 434 -13.08 -8.79 14.24
C ALA A 434 -12.45 -7.64 13.42
N SER A 435 -11.21 -7.28 13.70
CA SER A 435 -10.41 -6.43 12.84
C SER A 435 -10.04 -7.16 11.54
N ASP A 436 -9.53 -6.45 10.55
CA ASP A 436 -9.06 -7.07 9.31
C ASP A 436 -7.98 -8.12 9.58
N ILE A 437 -7.07 -7.87 10.54
CA ILE A 437 -6.04 -8.84 10.93
C ILE A 437 -6.63 -10.07 11.62
N THR A 438 -7.63 -9.88 12.47
CA THR A 438 -8.36 -11.01 13.06
C THR A 438 -9.14 -11.76 12.00
N GLN A 439 -9.80 -11.05 11.08
CA GLN A 439 -10.50 -11.68 9.96
C GLN A 439 -9.55 -12.54 9.10
N GLN A 440 -8.37 -12.05 8.79
CA GLN A 440 -7.34 -12.82 8.09
C GLN A 440 -6.91 -14.08 8.87
N THR A 441 -6.84 -13.99 10.20
CA THR A 441 -6.55 -15.16 11.05
C THR A 441 -7.68 -16.20 10.99
N ILE A 442 -8.94 -15.75 10.96
CA ILE A 442 -10.09 -16.62 10.76
C ILE A 442 -10.06 -17.28 9.37
N ASP A 443 -9.75 -16.50 8.35
CA ASP A 443 -9.65 -17.00 6.97
C ASP A 443 -8.50 -18.00 6.81
N LEU A 444 -7.35 -17.79 7.46
CA LEU A 444 -6.26 -18.75 7.53
C LEU A 444 -6.67 -20.05 8.25
N ALA A 445 -7.43 -19.94 9.32
CA ALA A 445 -7.94 -21.10 10.05
C ALA A 445 -8.94 -21.90 9.19
N ALA A 446 -9.85 -21.23 8.49
CA ALA A 446 -10.80 -21.82 7.55
C ALA A 446 -10.09 -22.48 6.37
N GLU A 447 -9.08 -21.82 5.80
CA GLU A 447 -8.28 -22.33 4.70
C GLU A 447 -7.57 -23.66 5.08
N SER A 448 -6.97 -23.74 6.27
CA SER A 448 -6.33 -24.96 6.77
C SER A 448 -7.30 -26.14 6.82
N LEU A 449 -8.55 -25.94 7.24
CA LEU A 449 -9.57 -26.98 7.24
C LEU A 449 -9.98 -27.38 5.82
N VAL A 450 -10.10 -26.42 4.89
CA VAL A 450 -10.41 -26.69 3.48
C VAL A 450 -9.27 -27.49 2.82
N ALA A 451 -8.01 -27.09 3.04
CA ALA A 451 -6.84 -27.81 2.54
C ALA A 451 -6.82 -29.25 3.06
N TRP A 452 -7.12 -29.47 4.36
CA TRP A 452 -7.19 -30.82 4.90
C TRP A 452 -8.37 -31.63 4.35
N ARG A 453 -9.52 -31.02 4.04
CA ARG A 453 -10.65 -31.69 3.38
C ARG A 453 -10.28 -32.29 2.02
N ASN A 454 -9.31 -31.72 1.29
CA ASN A 454 -8.81 -32.29 0.04
C ASN A 454 -8.32 -33.72 0.22
N GLU A 455 -7.72 -34.03 1.36
CA GLU A 455 -7.21 -35.36 1.67
C GLU A 455 -8.31 -36.39 1.94
N THR A 456 -9.56 -35.95 2.22
CA THR A 456 -10.68 -36.84 2.57
C THR A 456 -11.28 -37.55 1.33
N THR A 457 -11.28 -36.92 0.17
CA THR A 457 -11.99 -37.37 -1.02
C THR A 457 -11.17 -38.34 -1.89
N THR A 458 -9.86 -38.28 -1.74
CA THR A 458 -8.95 -38.92 -2.69
C THR A 458 -8.97 -40.46 -2.68
N ILE A 459 -9.16 -41.11 -1.57
CA ILE A 459 -9.05 -42.59 -1.47
C ILE A 459 -10.37 -43.30 -1.79
N THR A 460 -11.51 -42.74 -1.36
CA THR A 460 -12.80 -43.37 -1.58
C THR A 460 -13.18 -43.49 -3.05
N ASP A 461 -12.83 -42.50 -3.87
CA ASP A 461 -13.02 -42.58 -5.33
C ASP A 461 -12.10 -43.67 -5.95
N ARG A 462 -10.91 -43.84 -5.39
CA ARG A 462 -9.99 -44.92 -5.80
C ARG A 462 -10.55 -46.30 -5.51
N LEU A 463 -11.14 -46.52 -4.34
CA LEU A 463 -11.69 -47.85 -3.98
C LEU A 463 -12.83 -48.26 -4.90
N ALA A 464 -13.62 -47.31 -5.44
CA ALA A 464 -14.64 -47.59 -6.42
C ALA A 464 -14.10 -48.22 -7.69
N ALA A 465 -12.92 -47.80 -8.16
CA ALA A 465 -12.27 -48.36 -9.34
C ALA A 465 -11.70 -49.80 -9.12
N LEU A 466 -11.53 -50.20 -7.85
CA LEU A 466 -11.04 -51.51 -7.49
C LEU A 466 -12.12 -52.60 -7.41
N ARG A 467 -13.39 -52.22 -7.40
CA ARG A 467 -14.55 -53.10 -7.21
C ARG A 467 -14.80 -54.00 -8.42
N GLY A 468 -14.03 -54.88 -8.74
CA GLY A 468 -14.15 -55.81 -9.89
C GLY A 468 -12.80 -56.35 -10.29
N ASN A 469 -11.77 -55.96 -9.61
CA ASN A 469 -10.44 -56.44 -9.90
C ASN A 469 -10.15 -57.79 -9.24
N THR A 470 -9.66 -58.75 -10.04
CA THR A 470 -9.35 -60.10 -9.58
C THR A 470 -7.86 -60.35 -9.36
N ALA A 471 -7.01 -59.40 -9.64
CA ALA A 471 -5.55 -59.55 -9.51
C ALA A 471 -5.12 -59.62 -8.04
N ASP A 472 -4.09 -60.39 -7.76
CA ASP A 472 -3.60 -60.63 -6.39
C ASP A 472 -2.79 -59.43 -5.84
N TYR A 473 -2.10 -58.73 -6.71
CA TYR A 473 -1.29 -57.54 -6.36
C TYR A 473 -1.48 -56.40 -7.32
N GLY A 474 -1.40 -55.19 -6.82
CA GLY A 474 -1.44 -53.98 -7.63
C GLY A 474 -0.56 -52.85 -7.08
N ALA A 475 0.07 -52.11 -7.96
CA ALA A 475 0.70 -50.83 -7.66
C ALA A 475 0.07 -49.76 -8.52
N TRP A 476 -0.10 -48.55 -7.99
CA TRP A 476 -0.79 -47.47 -8.67
C TRP A 476 -0.19 -46.10 -8.33
N VAL A 477 -0.41 -45.17 -9.25
CA VAL A 477 -0.08 -43.76 -9.09
C VAL A 477 -1.21 -42.93 -9.67
N ARG A 478 -1.48 -41.78 -9.07
CA ARG A 478 -2.42 -40.80 -9.59
C ARG A 478 -1.99 -39.40 -9.35
N TRP A 479 -2.44 -38.51 -10.17
CA TRP A 479 -2.50 -37.08 -10.00
C TRP A 479 -3.95 -36.67 -9.77
N ASN A 480 -4.17 -35.74 -8.84
CA ASN A 480 -5.47 -35.14 -8.52
C ASN A 480 -5.27 -33.66 -8.32
N GLY A 481 -5.95 -32.81 -9.08
CA GLY A 481 -5.88 -31.37 -8.99
C GLY A 481 -7.25 -30.74 -9.02
N GLY A 482 -7.38 -29.55 -8.44
CA GLY A 482 -8.66 -28.86 -8.35
C GLY A 482 -8.59 -27.50 -7.71
N ALA A 483 -9.74 -26.90 -7.50
CA ALA A 483 -9.88 -25.63 -6.82
C ALA A 483 -11.13 -25.60 -5.94
N TYR A 484 -10.98 -25.11 -4.72
CA TYR A 484 -12.09 -24.71 -3.85
C TYR A 484 -12.24 -23.19 -3.83
N LYS A 485 -13.47 -22.74 -3.64
CA LYS A 485 -13.84 -21.33 -3.44
C LYS A 485 -14.70 -21.18 -2.21
N TYR A 486 -14.50 -20.08 -1.49
CA TYR A 486 -15.35 -19.62 -0.43
C TYR A 486 -15.86 -18.21 -0.80
N ASP A 487 -16.98 -18.16 -1.56
CA ASP A 487 -17.46 -16.94 -2.20
C ASP A 487 -17.79 -15.81 -1.21
N GLY A 488 -18.23 -16.15 0.01
CA GLY A 488 -18.52 -15.16 1.06
C GLY A 488 -17.33 -14.42 1.62
N ARG A 489 -16.09 -14.88 1.32
CA ARG A 489 -14.83 -14.36 1.88
C ARG A 489 -13.73 -14.11 0.85
N GLY A 490 -14.02 -14.21 -0.45
CA GLY A 490 -13.00 -14.03 -1.50
C GLY A 490 -11.87 -15.07 -1.48
N MET A 491 -12.05 -16.17 -0.74
CA MET A 491 -11.02 -17.17 -0.53
C MET A 491 -11.05 -18.23 -1.64
N LYS A 492 -9.87 -18.58 -2.14
CA LYS A 492 -9.68 -19.65 -3.13
C LYS A 492 -8.47 -20.50 -2.74
N ASN A 493 -8.60 -21.82 -2.86
CA ASN A 493 -7.49 -22.76 -2.72
C ASN A 493 -7.38 -23.62 -3.99
N GLU A 494 -6.26 -23.55 -4.69
CA GLU A 494 -5.90 -24.42 -5.82
C GLU A 494 -4.94 -25.48 -5.31
N PHE A 495 -5.20 -26.75 -5.61
CA PHE A 495 -4.38 -27.84 -5.10
C PHE A 495 -3.95 -28.82 -6.20
N ASN A 496 -2.78 -29.44 -5.98
CA ASN A 496 -2.22 -30.51 -6.79
C ASN A 496 -1.70 -31.62 -5.89
N THR A 497 -2.21 -32.82 -6.08
CA THR A 497 -1.84 -33.99 -5.29
C THR A 497 -1.22 -35.06 -6.19
N ILE A 498 -0.08 -35.59 -5.78
CA ILE A 498 0.47 -36.84 -6.31
C ILE A 498 0.34 -37.89 -5.23
N GLU A 499 -0.30 -39.01 -5.56
CA GLU A 499 -0.45 -40.14 -4.64
C GLU A 499 -0.02 -41.44 -5.30
N ALA A 500 0.71 -42.27 -4.57
CA ALA A 500 1.13 -43.59 -5.00
C ALA A 500 0.88 -44.63 -3.93
N GLY A 501 0.51 -45.82 -4.34
CA GLY A 501 0.21 -46.87 -3.39
C GLY A 501 0.25 -48.28 -4.01
N GLY A 502 -0.01 -49.23 -3.12
CA GLY A 502 -0.11 -50.64 -3.51
C GLY A 502 -1.21 -51.36 -2.74
N ASP A 503 -1.72 -52.40 -3.33
CA ASP A 503 -2.77 -53.24 -2.76
C ASP A 503 -2.52 -54.76 -2.98
N ILE A 504 -3.05 -55.55 -2.06
CA ILE A 504 -2.95 -57.01 -2.05
C ILE A 504 -4.31 -57.61 -1.78
N LYS A 505 -4.71 -58.56 -2.56
CA LYS A 505 -5.90 -59.41 -2.32
C LYS A 505 -5.55 -60.48 -1.27
N VAL A 506 -6.11 -60.35 -0.05
CA VAL A 506 -5.86 -61.28 1.04
C VAL A 506 -6.87 -62.41 1.11
N SER A 507 -8.03 -62.26 0.46
CA SER A 507 -9.03 -63.29 0.26
C SER A 507 -9.93 -62.95 -0.91
N ASP A 508 -10.88 -63.82 -1.29
CA ASP A 508 -11.85 -63.56 -2.36
C ASP A 508 -12.75 -62.34 -2.10
N HIS A 509 -12.83 -61.89 -0.85
CA HIS A 509 -13.69 -60.78 -0.43
C HIS A 509 -12.89 -59.57 0.05
N TRP A 510 -11.60 -59.71 0.34
CA TRP A 510 -10.82 -58.64 0.98
C TRP A 510 -9.59 -58.24 0.18
N LEU A 511 -9.51 -56.94 -0.08
CA LEU A 511 -8.31 -56.29 -0.61
C LEU A 511 -7.82 -55.27 0.41
N LEU A 512 -6.54 -55.30 0.74
CA LEU A 512 -5.90 -54.35 1.65
C LEU A 512 -4.85 -53.55 0.89
N GLY A 513 -4.64 -52.32 1.26
CA GLY A 513 -3.62 -51.48 0.65
C GLY A 513 -3.11 -50.35 1.51
N ALA A 514 -2.05 -49.73 1.03
CA ALA A 514 -1.46 -48.54 1.64
C ALA A 514 -1.05 -47.58 0.55
N SER A 515 -1.05 -46.28 0.88
CA SER A 515 -0.58 -45.21 -0.01
C SER A 515 0.13 -44.11 0.73
N PHE A 516 0.84 -43.30 -0.04
CA PHE A 516 1.44 -42.05 0.38
C PHE A 516 1.04 -40.95 -0.61
N SER A 517 0.65 -39.77 -0.09
CA SER A 517 0.28 -38.59 -0.88
C SER A 517 1.15 -37.39 -0.50
N TYR A 518 1.43 -36.58 -1.50
CA TYR A 518 1.94 -35.21 -1.36
C TYR A 518 0.97 -34.29 -2.09
N THR A 519 0.50 -33.27 -1.37
CA THR A 519 -0.41 -32.23 -1.90
C THR A 519 0.23 -30.88 -1.71
N GLU A 520 0.31 -30.12 -2.78
CA GLU A 520 0.66 -28.71 -2.80
C GLU A 520 -0.62 -27.90 -3.01
N GLY A 521 -0.87 -26.91 -2.16
CA GLY A 521 -2.04 -26.03 -2.24
C GLY A 521 -1.60 -24.58 -2.29
N GLU A 522 -2.18 -23.81 -3.19
CA GLU A 522 -2.01 -22.37 -3.31
C GLU A 522 -3.30 -21.69 -2.85
N GLY A 523 -3.27 -21.11 -1.63
CA GLY A 523 -4.37 -20.38 -1.01
C GLY A 523 -4.30 -18.89 -1.31
N THR A 524 -5.34 -18.34 -1.92
CA THR A 524 -5.53 -16.88 -2.06
C THR A 524 -6.59 -16.43 -1.08
N LEU A 525 -6.27 -15.43 -0.26
CA LEU A 525 -7.15 -14.78 0.70
C LEU A 525 -7.39 -13.33 0.26
N ASP A 526 -8.43 -12.67 0.76
CA ASP A 526 -8.70 -11.25 0.44
C ASP A 526 -7.51 -10.32 0.71
N ALA A 527 -6.66 -10.66 1.68
CA ALA A 527 -5.55 -9.82 2.09
C ALA A 527 -4.20 -10.55 2.13
N GLY A 528 -4.00 -11.56 1.29
CA GLY A 528 -2.72 -12.27 1.25
C GLY A 528 -2.79 -13.66 0.62
N THR A 529 -1.83 -14.49 0.97
CA THR A 529 -1.72 -15.88 0.52
C THR A 529 -1.52 -16.84 1.69
N ALA A 530 -1.91 -18.09 1.48
CA ALA A 530 -1.70 -19.18 2.42
C ALA A 530 -1.38 -20.46 1.64
N ASP A 531 -0.11 -20.70 1.38
CA ASP A 531 0.36 -21.82 0.59
C ASP A 531 0.58 -23.03 1.48
N SER A 532 0.08 -24.19 1.07
CA SER A 532 0.09 -25.39 1.92
C SER A 532 0.79 -26.58 1.29
N ASP A 533 1.54 -27.29 2.10
CA ASP A 533 2.17 -28.58 1.78
C ASP A 533 1.64 -29.67 2.72
N THR A 534 1.04 -30.70 2.15
CA THR A 534 0.52 -31.86 2.90
C THR A 534 1.23 -33.14 2.54
N TYR A 535 1.73 -33.82 3.54
CA TYR A 535 2.29 -35.17 3.46
C TYR A 535 1.41 -36.12 4.25
N ALA A 536 0.85 -37.15 3.59
CA ALA A 536 -0.01 -38.08 4.30
C ALA A 536 0.21 -39.53 3.86
N GLY A 537 0.06 -40.45 4.82
CA GLY A 537 0.05 -41.87 4.59
C GLY A 537 -1.33 -42.45 4.89
N SER A 538 -1.74 -43.47 4.14
CA SER A 538 -3.01 -44.13 4.35
C SER A 538 -2.92 -45.66 4.34
N PHE A 539 -3.84 -46.28 5.09
CA PHE A 539 -4.20 -47.68 4.96
C PHE A 539 -5.66 -47.79 4.55
N TYR A 540 -5.97 -48.68 3.64
CA TYR A 540 -7.34 -48.89 3.18
C TYR A 540 -7.67 -50.37 3.05
N ALA A 541 -8.95 -50.67 3.20
CA ALA A 541 -9.49 -52.01 3.04
C ALA A 541 -10.78 -51.93 2.22
N LEU A 542 -10.90 -52.83 1.27
CA LEU A 542 -12.09 -53.03 0.44
C LEU A 542 -12.64 -54.44 0.71
N TRP A 543 -13.89 -54.51 1.15
CA TRP A 543 -14.63 -55.78 1.20
C TRP A 543 -15.67 -55.79 0.06
N THR A 544 -15.67 -56.90 -0.68
CA THR A 544 -16.65 -57.14 -1.75
C THR A 544 -17.43 -58.39 -1.44
N GLY A 545 -18.74 -58.25 -1.31
CA GLY A 545 -19.67 -59.37 -1.09
C GLY A 545 -20.17 -60.01 -2.40
N GLN A 546 -20.82 -61.14 -2.27
CA GLN A 546 -21.53 -61.76 -3.36
C GLN A 546 -22.67 -60.81 -3.83
N LYS A 547 -22.86 -60.70 -5.18
CA LYS A 547 -23.95 -59.94 -5.81
C LYS A 547 -23.75 -58.40 -5.82
N GLY A 548 -22.58 -57.88 -5.61
CA GLY A 548 -22.28 -56.47 -5.81
C GLY A 548 -22.34 -55.57 -4.57
N SER A 549 -22.49 -56.10 -3.35
CA SER A 549 -22.30 -55.33 -2.12
C SER A 549 -20.85 -55.07 -1.87
N PHE A 550 -20.55 -53.89 -1.26
CA PHE A 550 -19.20 -53.52 -0.88
C PHE A 550 -19.16 -52.70 0.42
N VAL A 551 -18.02 -52.73 1.07
CA VAL A 551 -17.64 -51.82 2.17
C VAL A 551 -16.20 -51.39 1.96
N ASP A 552 -16.01 -50.10 1.89
CA ASP A 552 -14.70 -49.46 1.77
C ASP A 552 -14.36 -48.77 3.09
N MET A 553 -13.14 -48.92 3.56
CA MET A 553 -12.63 -48.32 4.78
C MET A 553 -11.28 -47.67 4.52
N VAL A 554 -11.06 -46.51 5.12
CA VAL A 554 -9.79 -45.80 5.04
C VAL A 554 -9.41 -45.19 6.40
N VAL A 555 -8.12 -45.27 6.70
CA VAL A 555 -7.46 -44.52 7.78
C VAL A 555 -6.30 -43.77 7.13
N LYS A 556 -6.27 -42.47 7.28
CA LYS A 556 -5.20 -41.61 6.73
C LYS A 556 -4.69 -40.71 7.84
N ALA A 557 -3.39 -40.47 7.91
CA ALA A 557 -2.77 -39.53 8.82
C ALA A 557 -1.68 -38.76 8.08
N GLY A 558 -1.52 -37.48 8.45
CA GLY A 558 -0.58 -36.61 7.76
C GLY A 558 -0.23 -35.36 8.54
N ARG A 559 0.61 -34.56 7.90
CA ARG A 559 1.04 -33.26 8.38
C ARG A 559 0.73 -32.22 7.29
N LEU A 560 0.07 -31.17 7.67
CA LEU A 560 -0.23 -29.99 6.88
C LEU A 560 0.67 -28.85 7.38
N ASN A 561 1.52 -28.33 6.53
CA ASN A 561 2.26 -27.09 6.75
C ASN A 561 1.63 -26.01 5.87
N THR A 562 1.33 -24.86 6.45
CA THR A 562 0.79 -23.71 5.72
C THR A 562 1.67 -22.51 5.97
N ASP A 563 2.36 -22.03 4.93
CA ASP A 563 3.11 -20.79 4.93
C ASP A 563 2.17 -19.67 4.48
N PHE A 564 2.12 -18.58 5.25
CA PHE A 564 1.21 -17.47 4.95
C PHE A 564 1.95 -16.13 4.89
N ASP A 565 1.41 -15.27 4.04
CA ASP A 565 1.86 -13.89 3.85
C ASP A 565 0.62 -12.99 3.82
N LEU A 566 0.32 -12.36 4.97
CA LEU A 566 -0.91 -11.62 5.20
C LEU A 566 -0.62 -10.12 5.31
N ALA A 567 -1.38 -9.32 4.56
CA ALA A 567 -1.22 -7.87 4.56
C ALA A 567 -1.43 -7.28 5.96
N ASN A 568 -0.56 -6.33 6.31
CA ASN A 568 -0.63 -5.61 7.57
C ASN A 568 -1.21 -4.21 7.33
N HIS A 569 -2.43 -3.97 7.78
CA HIS A 569 -3.10 -2.69 7.59
C HIS A 569 -2.56 -1.57 8.50
N ASP A 570 -1.78 -1.91 9.53
CA ASP A 570 -1.30 -0.96 10.55
C ASP A 570 -0.02 -0.19 10.19
N GLY A 571 0.53 -0.37 9.01
CA GLY A 571 1.79 0.31 8.68
C GLY A 571 2.37 -0.05 7.33
N GLY A 572 1.64 -0.81 6.56
CA GLY A 572 2.11 -1.35 5.29
C GLY A 572 3.07 -2.53 5.47
N GLY A 573 3.18 -3.34 4.43
CA GLY A 573 3.94 -4.58 4.45
C GLY A 573 3.08 -5.79 4.80
N TYR A 574 3.76 -6.90 4.97
CA TYR A 574 3.16 -8.20 5.20
C TYR A 574 3.66 -8.80 6.51
N ASP A 575 2.86 -9.69 7.08
CA ASP A 575 3.19 -10.49 8.26
C ASP A 575 3.31 -11.95 7.79
N GLU A 576 4.54 -12.41 7.70
CA GLU A 576 4.88 -13.75 7.23
C GLU A 576 4.92 -14.72 8.41
N GLY A 577 4.41 -15.94 8.22
CA GLY A 577 4.41 -16.98 9.22
C GLY A 577 4.16 -18.36 8.63
N SER A 578 4.27 -19.38 9.49
CA SER A 578 4.03 -20.77 9.10
C SER A 578 3.30 -21.50 10.22
N ILE A 579 2.23 -22.21 9.89
CA ILE A 579 1.50 -23.06 10.82
C ILE A 579 1.63 -24.53 10.43
N ASP A 580 1.98 -25.35 11.42
CA ASP A 580 2.12 -26.79 11.28
C ASP A 580 1.00 -27.50 12.03
N ARG A 581 0.22 -28.31 11.32
CA ARG A 581 -0.88 -29.09 11.91
C ARG A 581 -0.76 -30.56 11.53
N THR A 582 -1.07 -31.45 12.45
CA THR A 582 -1.21 -32.88 12.16
C THR A 582 -2.66 -33.27 12.09
N GLY A 583 -2.99 -34.13 11.16
CA GLY A 583 -4.37 -34.54 10.98
C GLY A 583 -4.52 -36.04 10.77
N PHE A 584 -5.74 -36.52 11.04
CA PHE A 584 -6.13 -37.87 10.66
C PHE A 584 -7.55 -37.91 10.09
N ILE A 585 -7.81 -38.95 9.30
CA ILE A 585 -9.09 -39.17 8.60
C ILE A 585 -9.48 -40.63 8.84
N LEU A 586 -10.76 -40.84 9.13
CA LEU A 586 -11.42 -42.13 9.16
C LEU A 586 -12.60 -42.09 8.20
N GLY A 587 -12.61 -42.96 7.19
CA GLY A 587 -13.69 -43.05 6.22
C GLY A 587 -14.27 -44.44 6.13
N ILE A 588 -15.59 -44.52 5.96
CA ILE A 588 -16.31 -45.74 5.66
C ILE A 588 -17.37 -45.43 4.60
N GLU A 589 -17.40 -46.26 3.55
CA GLU A 589 -18.44 -46.21 2.51
C GLU A 589 -19.02 -47.59 2.31
N THR A 590 -20.30 -47.69 2.07
CA THR A 590 -20.98 -48.92 1.73
C THR A 590 -22.01 -48.68 0.62
N GLY A 591 -22.26 -49.70 -0.14
CA GLY A 591 -23.26 -49.66 -1.21
C GLY A 591 -23.52 -51.01 -1.84
N HIS A 592 -24.32 -50.97 -2.89
CA HIS A 592 -24.63 -52.15 -3.66
C HIS A 592 -24.78 -51.83 -5.14
N ARG A 593 -24.04 -52.57 -5.96
CA ARG A 593 -24.11 -52.44 -7.43
C ARG A 593 -25.15 -53.39 -8.03
N PHE A 594 -26.22 -52.81 -8.52
CA PHE A 594 -27.27 -53.52 -9.25
C PHE A 594 -26.94 -53.58 -10.72
N ALA A 595 -26.69 -54.78 -11.27
CA ALA A 595 -26.52 -54.96 -12.69
C ALA A 595 -27.87 -54.84 -13.42
N LEU A 596 -27.89 -54.09 -14.49
CA LEU A 596 -29.03 -53.83 -15.33
C LEU A 596 -28.81 -54.42 -16.76
N PRO A 597 -29.87 -54.56 -17.59
CA PRO A 597 -29.71 -54.97 -18.98
C PRO A 597 -28.75 -54.08 -19.78
N ALA A 598 -28.14 -54.66 -20.85
CA ALA A 598 -27.20 -53.95 -21.73
C ALA A 598 -25.95 -53.39 -21.05
N ASN A 599 -25.44 -54.12 -20.04
CA ASN A 599 -24.25 -53.80 -19.26
C ASN A 599 -24.34 -52.49 -18.44
N PHE A 600 -25.51 -51.92 -18.26
CA PHE A 600 -25.71 -50.82 -17.34
C PHE A 600 -25.66 -51.31 -15.89
N PHE A 601 -25.36 -50.36 -14.99
CA PHE A 601 -25.50 -50.59 -13.55
C PHE A 601 -25.98 -49.31 -12.84
N VAL A 602 -26.54 -49.51 -11.66
CA VAL A 602 -26.85 -48.42 -10.69
C VAL A 602 -26.31 -48.85 -9.32
N GLU A 603 -25.68 -47.94 -8.65
CA GLU A 603 -24.98 -48.23 -7.39
C GLU A 603 -25.31 -47.10 -6.36
N PRO A 604 -26.35 -47.32 -5.52
CA PRO A 604 -26.57 -46.46 -4.37
C PRO A 604 -25.46 -46.64 -3.34
N GLN A 605 -25.04 -45.49 -2.71
CA GLN A 605 -23.92 -45.42 -1.81
C GLN A 605 -24.24 -44.53 -0.58
N VAL A 606 -23.69 -44.90 0.57
CA VAL A 606 -23.70 -44.10 1.81
C VAL A 606 -22.27 -44.07 2.35
N GLN A 607 -21.82 -42.90 2.75
CA GLN A 607 -20.46 -42.70 3.27
C GLN A 607 -20.46 -41.79 4.49
N PHE A 608 -19.56 -42.07 5.42
CA PHE A 608 -19.19 -41.18 6.53
C PHE A 608 -17.68 -41.01 6.57
N ILE A 609 -17.27 -39.76 6.70
CA ILE A 609 -15.85 -39.37 6.83
C ILE A 609 -15.73 -38.51 8.07
N TYR A 610 -14.94 -38.95 9.02
CA TYR A 610 -14.50 -38.12 10.15
C TYR A 610 -13.06 -37.70 9.93
N SER A 611 -12.78 -36.44 10.09
CA SER A 611 -11.44 -35.88 10.02
C SER A 611 -11.19 -34.93 11.18
N ARG A 612 -9.93 -34.83 11.60
CA ARG A 612 -9.49 -33.93 12.67
C ARG A 612 -8.13 -33.36 12.33
N LEU A 613 -7.95 -32.05 12.56
CA LEU A 613 -6.67 -31.34 12.60
C LEU A 613 -6.31 -30.98 14.04
N SER A 614 -5.03 -31.06 14.39
CA SER A 614 -4.53 -30.62 15.69
C SER A 614 -4.64 -29.12 15.86
N SER A 615 -4.63 -28.65 17.11
CA SER A 615 -4.44 -27.23 17.42
C SER A 615 -3.04 -26.75 17.04
N VAL A 616 -2.91 -25.44 16.86
CA VAL A 616 -1.64 -24.73 16.65
C VAL A 616 -1.67 -23.43 17.44
N ASP A 617 -0.51 -23.00 17.93
CA ASP A 617 -0.27 -21.72 18.58
C ASP A 617 1.05 -21.19 18.04
N GLU A 618 0.98 -20.19 17.16
CA GLU A 618 2.10 -19.63 16.45
C GLU A 618 2.21 -18.13 16.67
N VAL A 619 3.43 -17.61 16.79
CA VAL A 619 3.71 -16.19 17.03
C VAL A 619 4.60 -15.67 15.93
N THR A 620 4.06 -14.76 15.14
CA THR A 620 4.78 -14.02 14.10
C THR A 620 5.35 -12.70 14.64
N ALA A 621 5.89 -11.87 13.76
CA ALA A 621 6.38 -10.54 14.13
C ALA A 621 5.26 -9.60 14.62
N LYS A 622 4.00 -9.81 14.18
CA LYS A 622 2.87 -8.88 14.41
C LYS A 622 1.72 -9.50 15.19
N ARG A 623 1.50 -10.81 15.09
CA ARG A 623 0.35 -11.48 15.67
C ARG A 623 0.68 -12.79 16.35
N ARG A 624 -0.21 -13.23 17.23
CA ARG A 624 -0.32 -14.59 17.73
C ARG A 624 -1.57 -15.22 17.14
N VAL A 625 -1.39 -16.37 16.50
CA VAL A 625 -2.44 -17.17 15.89
C VAL A 625 -2.61 -18.44 16.71
N GLU A 626 -3.70 -18.56 17.45
CA GLU A 626 -4.06 -19.77 18.18
C GLU A 626 -5.30 -20.34 17.52
N ILE A 627 -5.18 -21.52 16.89
CA ILE A 627 -6.29 -22.24 16.28
C ILE A 627 -6.50 -23.51 17.07
N GLU A 628 -7.69 -23.74 17.56
CA GLU A 628 -8.05 -24.97 18.25
C GLU A 628 -8.08 -26.17 17.30
N SER A 629 -8.15 -27.38 17.86
CA SER A 629 -8.33 -28.56 17.03
C SER A 629 -9.68 -28.51 16.31
N SER A 630 -9.66 -28.70 14.98
CA SER A 630 -10.84 -28.64 14.15
C SER A 630 -11.31 -30.03 13.76
N ASP A 631 -12.60 -30.30 13.92
CA ASP A 631 -13.24 -31.57 13.58
C ASP A 631 -14.17 -31.36 12.37
N SER A 632 -14.27 -32.38 11.49
CA SER A 632 -15.27 -32.43 10.42
C SER A 632 -15.87 -33.83 10.36
N LEU A 633 -17.18 -33.93 10.28
CA LEU A 633 -17.91 -35.19 10.08
C LEU A 633 -18.84 -35.07 8.88
N ILE A 634 -18.38 -35.56 7.75
CA ILE A 634 -19.15 -35.51 6.49
C ILE A 634 -19.95 -36.79 6.31
N GLY A 635 -21.25 -36.67 6.18
CA GLY A 635 -22.15 -37.72 5.69
C GLY A 635 -22.50 -37.50 4.23
N ARG A 636 -22.42 -38.54 3.40
CA ARG A 636 -22.78 -38.52 1.99
C ARG A 636 -23.78 -39.61 1.65
N VAL A 637 -24.79 -39.27 0.87
CA VAL A 637 -25.65 -40.21 0.19
C VAL A 637 -25.56 -39.94 -1.29
N GLY A 638 -25.35 -40.98 -2.11
CA GLY A 638 -25.15 -40.83 -3.52
C GLY A 638 -25.65 -42.01 -4.37
N VAL A 639 -25.76 -41.75 -5.64
CA VAL A 639 -26.06 -42.77 -6.63
C VAL A 639 -25.07 -42.66 -7.80
N MET A 640 -24.40 -43.74 -8.10
CA MET A 640 -23.60 -43.88 -9.32
C MET A 640 -24.37 -44.69 -10.34
N ALA A 641 -24.40 -44.24 -11.59
CA ALA A 641 -24.94 -44.98 -12.71
C ALA A 641 -23.87 -45.08 -13.82
N GLY A 642 -23.76 -46.24 -14.48
CA GLY A 642 -22.72 -46.40 -15.47
C GLY A 642 -22.96 -47.55 -16.43
N LEU A 643 -22.02 -47.71 -17.31
CA LEU A 643 -21.97 -48.74 -18.36
C LEU A 643 -20.63 -49.48 -18.31
N ASN A 644 -20.67 -50.80 -18.17
CA ASN A 644 -19.48 -51.63 -18.36
C ASN A 644 -19.24 -51.80 -19.86
N CYS A 645 -18.04 -51.49 -20.32
CA CYS A 645 -17.67 -51.62 -21.72
C CYS A 645 -17.62 -53.10 -22.14
N PRO A 646 -17.94 -53.43 -23.39
CA PRO A 646 -17.84 -54.79 -23.89
C PRO A 646 -16.44 -55.40 -23.70
N ASN A 647 -16.38 -56.69 -23.43
CA ASN A 647 -15.13 -57.45 -23.19
C ASN A 647 -14.31 -56.96 -21.98
N ASP A 648 -14.97 -56.47 -20.95
CA ASP A 648 -14.36 -55.99 -19.70
C ASP A 648 -13.26 -54.93 -19.93
N ARG A 649 -13.41 -54.10 -20.98
CA ARG A 649 -12.42 -53.07 -21.35
C ARG A 649 -12.48 -51.84 -20.49
N GLY A 650 -13.43 -51.74 -19.58
CA GLY A 650 -13.55 -50.60 -18.69
C GLY A 650 -14.98 -50.27 -18.32
N THR A 651 -15.13 -49.14 -17.63
CA THR A 651 -16.41 -48.64 -17.13
C THR A 651 -16.49 -47.14 -17.36
N VAL A 652 -17.64 -46.63 -17.79
CA VAL A 652 -17.94 -45.20 -17.82
C VAL A 652 -19.10 -44.93 -16.85
N TRP A 653 -19.01 -43.89 -16.03
CA TRP A 653 -19.99 -43.66 -14.99
C TRP A 653 -20.24 -42.17 -14.74
N VAL A 654 -21.38 -41.87 -14.15
CA VAL A 654 -21.78 -40.58 -13.56
C VAL A 654 -22.26 -40.80 -12.13
N LYS A 655 -21.91 -39.93 -11.22
CA LYS A 655 -22.27 -39.99 -9.80
C LYS A 655 -22.88 -38.68 -9.38
N ALA A 656 -23.99 -38.72 -8.67
CA ALA A 656 -24.62 -37.58 -8.03
C ALA A 656 -24.76 -37.86 -6.53
N SER A 657 -24.40 -36.90 -5.69
CA SER A 657 -24.38 -37.06 -4.25
C SER A 657 -24.93 -35.80 -3.54
N ALA A 658 -25.54 -36.00 -2.38
CA ALA A 658 -25.87 -34.96 -1.41
C ALA A 658 -25.01 -35.19 -0.16
N LEU A 659 -24.42 -34.13 0.35
CA LEU A 659 -23.50 -34.17 1.47
C LEU A 659 -23.88 -33.17 2.54
N ARG A 660 -23.50 -33.48 3.76
CA ARG A 660 -23.56 -32.60 4.91
C ARG A 660 -22.32 -32.78 5.78
N ASP A 661 -21.68 -31.68 6.13
CA ASP A 661 -20.75 -31.64 7.27
C ASP A 661 -21.54 -31.32 8.54
N PHE A 662 -21.36 -32.11 9.60
CA PHE A 662 -22.09 -32.00 10.87
C PHE A 662 -21.23 -31.35 11.97
N ARG A 663 -19.96 -31.02 11.67
CA ARG A 663 -18.96 -30.54 12.63
C ARG A 663 -17.88 -29.72 11.96
N GLY A 664 -18.19 -28.86 11.05
CA GLY A 664 -17.20 -28.08 10.30
C GLY A 664 -16.76 -26.80 10.99
N ASP A 665 -16.68 -26.75 12.33
CA ASP A 665 -16.39 -25.51 13.05
C ASP A 665 -14.89 -25.29 13.20
N VAL A 666 -14.48 -24.01 13.22
CA VAL A 666 -13.12 -23.57 13.49
C VAL A 666 -13.16 -22.54 14.61
N ASP A 667 -12.51 -22.88 15.72
CA ASP A 667 -12.35 -22.02 16.89
C ASP A 667 -10.91 -21.55 17.04
N GLY A 668 -10.72 -20.37 17.61
CA GLY A 668 -9.36 -19.89 17.89
C GLY A 668 -9.33 -18.53 18.56
N VAL A 669 -8.11 -18.04 18.71
CA VAL A 669 -7.82 -16.72 19.28
C VAL A 669 -6.82 -16.01 18.37
N SER A 670 -7.16 -14.81 17.93
CA SER A 670 -6.23 -13.88 17.33
C SER A 670 -5.78 -12.88 18.40
N ALA A 671 -4.48 -12.66 18.52
CA ALA A 671 -3.92 -11.71 19.47
C ALA A 671 -2.71 -10.99 18.88
N MET A 672 -2.22 -9.95 19.55
CA MET A 672 -0.93 -9.35 19.24
C MET A 672 0.22 -10.34 19.54
N ALA A 673 1.39 -10.13 18.93
CA ALA A 673 2.56 -10.99 19.13
C ALA A 673 2.95 -11.19 20.59
N ASP A 674 2.70 -10.21 21.46
CA ASP A 674 2.94 -10.29 22.91
C ASP A 674 1.78 -10.94 23.71
N GLY A 675 0.76 -11.45 23.03
CA GLY A 675 -0.41 -12.07 23.60
C GLY A 675 -1.46 -11.12 24.15
N LYS A 676 -1.27 -9.79 23.97
CA LYS A 676 -2.29 -8.80 24.34
C LYS A 676 -3.43 -8.77 23.34
N ALA A 677 -4.54 -8.15 23.75
CA ALA A 677 -5.72 -7.96 22.92
C ALA A 677 -6.28 -9.26 22.30
N PRO A 678 -6.49 -10.35 23.09
CA PRO A 678 -6.99 -11.59 22.53
C PRO A 678 -8.44 -11.44 22.07
N PHE A 679 -8.72 -11.87 20.85
CA PHE A 679 -10.06 -11.98 20.28
C PHE A 679 -10.36 -13.45 19.97
N ALA A 680 -11.26 -14.04 20.74
CA ALA A 680 -11.74 -15.39 20.46
C ALA A 680 -12.73 -15.35 19.29
N PHE A 681 -12.57 -16.26 18.35
CA PHE A 681 -13.45 -16.41 17.21
C PHE A 681 -14.03 -17.81 17.11
N HIS A 682 -15.22 -17.90 16.57
CA HIS A 682 -15.90 -19.13 16.22
C HIS A 682 -16.47 -18.97 14.81
N GLU A 683 -16.05 -19.85 13.89
CA GLU A 683 -16.49 -19.84 12.51
C GLU A 683 -17.18 -21.15 12.17
N GLU A 684 -18.46 -21.06 11.81
CA GLU A 684 -19.26 -22.22 11.41
C GLU A 684 -19.04 -22.49 9.91
N LEU A 685 -18.35 -23.59 9.59
CA LEU A 685 -18.16 -24.12 8.23
C LEU A 685 -18.99 -25.39 7.99
N ASP A 686 -19.99 -25.66 8.83
CA ASP A 686 -20.94 -26.73 8.63
C ASP A 686 -21.90 -26.35 7.47
N GLN A 687 -22.07 -27.24 6.53
CA GLN A 687 -22.82 -26.92 5.33
C GLN A 687 -23.46 -28.13 4.69
N ASN A 688 -24.46 -27.90 3.82
CA ASN A 688 -25.06 -28.88 2.93
C ASN A 688 -24.66 -28.52 1.49
N TRP A 689 -24.24 -29.50 0.71
CA TRP A 689 -23.97 -29.32 -0.71
C TRP A 689 -24.29 -30.53 -1.54
N ALA A 690 -24.33 -30.39 -2.85
CA ALA A 690 -24.46 -31.45 -3.81
C ALA A 690 -23.18 -31.58 -4.64
N GLU A 691 -22.89 -32.80 -5.08
CA GLU A 691 -21.76 -33.06 -5.95
C GLU A 691 -22.19 -33.83 -7.19
N LEU A 692 -21.62 -33.49 -8.32
CA LEU A 692 -21.72 -34.21 -9.58
C LEU A 692 -20.32 -34.63 -10.02
N ALA A 693 -20.15 -35.92 -10.30
CA ALA A 693 -18.90 -36.47 -10.82
C ALA A 693 -19.18 -37.36 -12.04
N LEU A 694 -18.21 -37.42 -12.93
CA LEU A 694 -18.20 -38.33 -14.07
C LEU A 694 -16.79 -38.91 -14.23
N GLY A 695 -16.71 -40.15 -14.70
CA GLY A 695 -15.41 -40.80 -14.86
C GLY A 695 -15.45 -42.03 -15.75
N ALA A 696 -14.25 -42.52 -15.97
CA ALA A 696 -14.03 -43.74 -16.77
C ALA A 696 -12.80 -44.49 -16.27
N ASP A 697 -12.89 -45.82 -16.26
CA ASP A 697 -11.80 -46.76 -16.03
C ASP A 697 -11.57 -47.57 -17.28
N PHE A 698 -10.33 -47.74 -17.69
CA PHE A 698 -9.94 -48.42 -18.90
C PHE A 698 -8.92 -49.52 -18.63
N LYS A 699 -9.19 -50.73 -19.07
CA LYS A 699 -8.22 -51.83 -19.20
C LYS A 699 -7.41 -51.64 -20.48
N VAL A 700 -6.22 -51.10 -20.37
CA VAL A 700 -5.31 -50.84 -21.49
C VAL A 700 -4.63 -52.12 -21.95
N SER A 701 -4.24 -52.98 -20.98
CA SER A 701 -3.74 -54.34 -21.21
C SER A 701 -4.16 -55.24 -20.04
N ASP A 702 -3.79 -56.51 -20.07
CA ASP A 702 -4.16 -57.46 -18.99
C ASP A 702 -3.57 -57.04 -17.64
N ASN A 703 -2.44 -56.33 -17.66
CA ASN A 703 -1.73 -55.89 -16.46
C ASN A 703 -1.80 -54.38 -16.20
N PHE A 704 -2.39 -53.58 -17.10
CA PHE A 704 -2.35 -52.13 -17.01
C PHE A 704 -3.74 -51.53 -17.19
N TYR A 705 -4.12 -50.68 -16.20
CA TYR A 705 -5.37 -49.96 -16.15
C TYR A 705 -5.10 -48.46 -16.04
N ALA A 706 -5.93 -47.65 -16.67
CA ALA A 706 -5.93 -46.19 -16.54
C ALA A 706 -7.32 -45.73 -16.09
N PHE A 707 -7.38 -44.66 -15.34
CA PHE A 707 -8.64 -44.08 -14.89
C PHE A 707 -8.57 -42.57 -14.92
N VAL A 708 -9.74 -41.93 -15.15
CA VAL A 708 -9.91 -40.49 -15.17
C VAL A 708 -11.29 -40.17 -14.63
N ASP A 709 -11.38 -39.10 -13.83
CA ASP A 709 -12.66 -38.54 -13.40
C ASP A 709 -12.57 -37.02 -13.21
N ALA A 710 -13.74 -36.38 -13.19
CA ALA A 710 -13.92 -34.98 -12.90
C ALA A 710 -15.12 -34.80 -12.01
N GLN A 711 -15.06 -33.81 -11.13
CA GLN A 711 -16.08 -33.51 -10.13
C GLN A 711 -16.25 -32.01 -9.93
N LYS A 712 -17.48 -31.60 -9.58
CA LYS A 712 -17.85 -30.25 -9.16
C LYS A 712 -18.89 -30.31 -8.05
N SER A 713 -18.83 -29.37 -7.09
CA SER A 713 -19.88 -29.20 -6.09
C SER A 713 -20.78 -28.01 -6.41
N PHE A 714 -21.96 -27.99 -5.75
CA PHE A 714 -22.98 -26.96 -5.91
C PHE A 714 -23.66 -26.71 -4.57
N GLY A 715 -23.76 -25.45 -4.17
CA GLY A 715 -24.37 -25.04 -2.91
C GLY A 715 -23.41 -25.22 -1.74
N GLY A 716 -23.69 -24.51 -0.66
CA GLY A 716 -22.80 -24.36 0.49
C GLY A 716 -21.90 -23.14 0.31
N ASP A 717 -21.25 -22.76 1.41
CA ASP A 717 -20.36 -21.59 1.42
C ASP A 717 -19.00 -21.91 0.81
N ILE A 718 -18.54 -23.15 0.96
CA ILE A 718 -17.31 -23.68 0.37
C ILE A 718 -17.67 -24.58 -0.80
N GLU A 719 -17.32 -24.20 -2.01
CA GLU A 719 -17.60 -24.95 -3.23
C GLU A 719 -16.33 -25.52 -3.84
N LEU A 720 -16.39 -26.81 -4.23
CA LEU A 720 -15.42 -27.40 -5.16
C LEU A 720 -15.74 -26.91 -6.56
N ASP A 721 -15.01 -25.91 -7.05
CA ASP A 721 -15.25 -25.32 -8.37
C ASP A 721 -14.97 -26.34 -9.49
N TRP A 722 -13.90 -27.07 -9.36
CA TRP A 722 -13.58 -28.23 -10.18
C TRP A 722 -12.54 -29.12 -9.52
N ARG A 723 -12.58 -30.40 -9.84
CA ARG A 723 -11.54 -31.39 -9.53
C ARG A 723 -11.36 -32.32 -10.73
N ALA A 724 -10.15 -32.66 -11.07
CA ALA A 724 -9.83 -33.68 -12.04
C ALA A 724 -8.84 -34.68 -11.44
N ASN A 725 -8.99 -35.95 -11.78
CA ASN A 725 -8.17 -37.04 -11.32
C ASN A 725 -7.75 -37.88 -12.51
N VAL A 726 -6.48 -38.23 -12.62
CA VAL A 726 -5.91 -39.08 -13.62
C VAL A 726 -4.94 -40.06 -12.99
N GLY A 727 -5.06 -41.34 -13.28
CA GLY A 727 -4.13 -42.30 -12.69
C GLY A 727 -3.98 -43.58 -13.51
N ALA A 728 -3.05 -44.39 -13.07
CA ALA A 728 -2.74 -45.67 -13.66
C ALA A 728 -2.47 -46.73 -12.58
N ARG A 729 -2.79 -47.96 -12.90
CA ARG A 729 -2.55 -49.12 -12.02
C ARG A 729 -1.92 -50.25 -12.85
N PHE A 730 -0.89 -50.84 -12.27
CA PHE A 730 -0.28 -52.07 -12.78
C PHE A 730 -0.59 -53.21 -11.83
N VAL A 731 -0.96 -54.36 -12.37
CA VAL A 731 -1.36 -55.55 -11.62
C VAL A 731 -0.58 -56.78 -12.09
N TRP A 732 -0.32 -57.70 -11.18
CA TRP A 732 0.40 -58.95 -11.48
C TRP A 732 -0.04 -60.12 -10.58
#